data_3b58e5fa3619bd53a526c48daab038bf
#
_entry.id   3b58e5fa3619bd53a526c48daab038bf
#
_cell.length_a   1.000
_cell.length_b   1.000
_cell.length_c   1.000
_cell.angle_alpha   90.00
_cell.angle_beta   90.00
_cell.angle_gamma   90.00
#
_symmetry.space_group_name_H-M   'P 1'
#
loop_
_entity.id
_entity.type
_entity.pdbx_description
1 polymer ?
#
loop_
_entity_poly.entity_id
_entity_poly.type
_entity_poly.pdbx_seq_one_letter_code
_entity_poly.pdbx_strand_id
1 'polypeptide(L)'
;MDLENTTGKVLPVYIEEEMQKSYIDYAMSVIIQRALPDVRDGLKPVHRRILYAMQEAGMTPTKPYKKSARIVGDVLGKYHPHGDISVYNAIVRLAQDFSTRYLMVDGHGNFGSIDGDSPAAMRYTEVRMAKIAEAMLEDIEKDTVDFVPNYDESLKEPSVLPSKVPALLINGSAGIAVGMATNIPPHNLCEVVNGLVMLIDNPDVEIPQLMTAIKGPDFPTGACILGKEGITSAYNTGRGVVKIRAKAEIVPANKGKHHIVITEIPYQVNKANLIKDIANLAKDGVIEGITKVDDFSSLKDGMKIVVELKSDAVPDVVLNRLYKHTALQSSFGIIMLALVNGQPRVLNLKQVLEYYLEHQKDVITRRTRYELGKAKDRAHILEGLKIALDNIDAVISTIRGSATAEIARTALMENFKLSQRQAQAILDMRLQRLTGLERKKIDEEYADLLETIDWLESVLADEHKVMNIIKEDLQEMKKRFGDERRTEISIDSSEMDIEDLIAEEDIVVTISHQGYIKRQTLDNFRSQKRGGVGKTGGSGKKIDDSAEHLFLSTTHHNILFFTNRGRVYRQKGYEIPEASRTAKGTAIINLLALMPGEKITAVIPVKEFREEQYMFMATNKGTVKKINLKDLESVRKNGMIAINLDDDEDLIGVELTDGNSEIILATRNGIAIRFDEQDVRTMGRTAHGVKGISLNYGDEVVAMDSVSDEDSEVLTATEFGMGKRTEVKEYRKQTRGGKGIINMKITEKTGLVIGMKVINPDQEIMMITAAGLIIRTDVDQISQYGRNTQGVKLMTLNEDDKVVSLAAIHHEEDAE
;
A
#
# COMPACT_ATOMS: atom_id res chain seq x y z
N MET A 1 41.38 40.78 48.90
CA MET A 1 42.04 39.48 48.71
C MET A 1 42.22 39.28 47.23
N ASP A 2 43.47 39.44 46.83
CA ASP A 2 43.89 39.47 45.42
C ASP A 2 43.71 38.12 44.77
N LEU A 3 43.00 38.12 43.68
CA LEU A 3 42.93 37.04 42.73
C LEU A 3 44.01 37.23 41.66
N GLU A 4 45.29 37.27 42.07
CA GLU A 4 46.41 37.25 41.16
C GLU A 4 47.07 35.91 41.10
N ASN A 5 47.32 35.46 39.85
CA ASN A 5 48.11 34.28 39.44
C ASN A 5 47.40 32.94 39.25
N THR A 6 46.57 32.93 38.24
CA THR A 6 46.55 31.75 37.34
C THR A 6 46.95 32.26 35.94
N THR A 7 48.26 32.17 35.66
CA THR A 7 48.78 32.41 34.31
C THR A 7 48.45 31.24 33.39
N GLY A 8 47.19 31.03 33.16
CA GLY A 8 46.71 30.21 32.05
C GLY A 8 46.65 31.13 30.79
N LYS A 9 47.25 30.71 29.70
CA LYS A 9 47.15 31.35 28.40
C LYS A 9 45.69 31.27 27.93
N VAL A 10 44.92 32.32 28.08
CA VAL A 10 43.56 32.37 27.51
C VAL A 10 43.68 32.52 26.00
N LEU A 11 43.26 31.50 25.26
CA LEU A 11 43.15 31.53 23.81
C LEU A 11 41.69 31.90 23.47
N PRO A 12 41.45 32.97 22.69
CA PRO A 12 40.09 33.26 22.21
C PRO A 12 39.68 32.19 21.23
N VAL A 13 38.50 31.59 21.46
CA VAL A 13 37.88 30.65 20.54
C VAL A 13 36.54 31.25 20.13
N TYR A 14 36.31 31.36 18.82
CA TYR A 14 35.05 31.82 18.28
C TYR A 14 34.02 30.71 18.38
N ILE A 15 32.86 31.03 18.91
CA ILE A 15 31.81 30.02 19.13
C ILE A 15 31.35 29.34 17.83
N GLU A 16 31.36 30.09 16.73
CA GLU A 16 31.01 29.57 15.39
C GLU A 16 31.98 28.47 14.94
N GLU A 17 33.29 28.67 15.13
CA GLU A 17 34.30 27.71 14.75
C GLU A 17 34.25 26.45 15.61
N GLU A 18 34.06 26.62 16.92
CA GLU A 18 33.96 25.51 17.87
C GLU A 18 32.66 24.70 17.62
N MET A 19 31.53 25.40 17.39
CA MET A 19 30.28 24.75 17.04
C MET A 19 30.37 23.99 15.73
N GLN A 20 30.98 24.57 14.70
CA GLN A 20 31.16 23.93 13.40
C GLN A 20 32.01 22.65 13.53
N LYS A 21 33.14 22.74 14.23
CA LYS A 21 34.04 21.59 14.45
C LYS A 21 33.35 20.50 15.25
N SER A 22 32.76 20.85 16.39
CA SER A 22 32.10 19.88 17.27
C SER A 22 30.90 19.22 16.57
N TYR A 23 30.14 19.97 15.72
CA TYR A 23 29.04 19.42 14.96
C TYR A 23 29.50 18.45 13.86
N ILE A 24 30.60 18.76 13.18
CA ILE A 24 31.22 17.87 12.19
C ILE A 24 31.69 16.59 12.86
N ASP A 25 32.40 16.69 13.98
CA ASP A 25 32.89 15.52 14.71
C ASP A 25 31.76 14.63 15.22
N TYR A 26 30.69 15.25 15.74
CA TYR A 26 29.47 14.54 16.13
C TYR A 26 28.80 13.87 14.93
N ALA A 27 28.61 14.59 13.82
CA ALA A 27 28.00 14.06 12.61
C ALA A 27 28.78 12.86 12.06
N MET A 28 30.11 12.99 11.99
CA MET A 28 31.01 11.90 11.57
C MET A 28 30.87 10.67 12.47
N SER A 29 30.87 10.88 13.79
CA SER A 29 30.69 9.78 14.74
C SER A 29 29.33 9.10 14.57
N VAL A 30 28.23 9.84 14.41
CA VAL A 30 26.90 9.27 14.19
C VAL A 30 26.82 8.52 12.88
N ILE A 31 27.41 9.03 11.81
CA ILE A 31 27.41 8.40 10.50
C ILE A 31 28.18 7.09 10.51
N ILE A 32 29.45 7.13 10.98
CA ILE A 32 30.37 6.00 10.85
C ILE A 32 30.20 4.99 11.98
N GLN A 33 29.94 5.45 13.22
CA GLN A 33 30.02 4.60 14.42
C GLN A 33 28.67 4.27 15.05
N ARG A 34 27.54 4.68 14.45
CA ARG A 34 26.23 4.46 15.08
C ARG A 34 25.09 4.06 14.14
N ALA A 35 24.80 4.89 13.13
CA ALA A 35 23.52 4.82 12.42
C ALA A 35 23.55 3.95 11.16
N LEU A 36 24.67 3.91 10.46
CA LEU A 36 24.78 3.25 9.17
C LEU A 36 25.42 1.85 9.28
N PRO A 37 24.96 0.88 8.49
CA PRO A 37 25.57 -0.44 8.38
C PRO A 37 26.82 -0.40 7.48
N ASP A 38 27.79 -1.27 7.75
CA ASP A 38 28.86 -1.57 6.80
C ASP A 38 28.34 -2.46 5.66
N VAL A 39 28.71 -2.16 4.42
CA VAL A 39 28.23 -2.92 3.26
C VAL A 39 28.65 -4.39 3.29
N ARG A 40 29.80 -4.70 3.92
CA ARG A 40 30.42 -6.03 3.94
C ARG A 40 29.68 -7.02 4.83
N ASP A 41 29.35 -6.64 6.06
CA ASP A 41 28.67 -7.51 7.02
C ASP A 41 27.22 -7.10 7.34
N GLY A 42 26.78 -5.95 6.79
CA GLY A 42 25.41 -5.46 6.97
C GLY A 42 25.05 -4.99 8.39
N LEU A 43 26.04 -4.90 9.27
CA LEU A 43 25.82 -4.62 10.68
C LEU A 43 26.19 -3.18 11.04
N LYS A 44 25.41 -2.63 11.97
CA LYS A 44 25.83 -1.43 12.69
C LYS A 44 26.82 -1.84 13.79
N PRO A 45 27.66 -0.91 14.28
CA PRO A 45 28.64 -1.22 15.32
C PRO A 45 28.05 -1.92 16.56
N VAL A 46 26.89 -1.50 17.04
CA VAL A 46 26.22 -2.12 18.19
C VAL A 46 25.89 -3.60 17.94
N HIS A 47 25.35 -3.93 16.76
CA HIS A 47 25.02 -5.31 16.41
C HIS A 47 26.26 -6.20 16.30
N ARG A 48 27.30 -5.69 15.67
CA ARG A 48 28.58 -6.38 15.53
C ARG A 48 29.21 -6.67 16.90
N ARG A 49 29.21 -5.70 17.79
CA ARG A 49 29.71 -5.82 19.15
C ARG A 49 28.93 -6.83 19.98
N ILE A 50 27.59 -6.87 19.82
CA ILE A 50 26.73 -7.85 20.48
C ILE A 50 27.08 -9.27 20.05
N LEU A 51 27.16 -9.54 18.73
CA LEU A 51 27.45 -10.87 18.23
C LEU A 51 28.86 -11.31 18.61
N TYR A 52 29.85 -10.40 18.54
CA TYR A 52 31.22 -10.70 18.95
C TYR A 52 31.34 -10.99 20.44
N ALA A 53 30.68 -10.20 21.30
CA ALA A 53 30.65 -10.45 22.73
C ALA A 53 29.95 -11.78 23.07
N MET A 54 28.91 -12.17 22.33
CA MET A 54 28.26 -13.49 22.49
C MET A 54 29.21 -14.63 22.13
N GLN A 55 30.00 -14.47 21.07
CA GLN A 55 31.03 -15.44 20.68
C GLN A 55 32.09 -15.61 21.76
N GLU A 56 32.68 -14.51 22.27
CA GLU A 56 33.64 -14.56 23.37
C GLU A 56 33.08 -15.20 24.65
N ALA A 57 31.79 -14.90 24.98
CA ALA A 57 31.10 -15.48 26.11
C ALA A 57 30.75 -16.98 25.91
N GLY A 58 31.03 -17.54 24.73
CA GLY A 58 30.69 -18.93 24.35
C GLY A 58 29.19 -19.20 24.37
N MET A 59 28.38 -18.20 23.96
CA MET A 59 26.92 -18.30 23.90
C MET A 59 26.46 -18.86 22.55
N THR A 60 27.01 -20.01 22.17
CA THR A 60 26.66 -20.67 20.89
C THR A 60 25.27 -21.27 20.91
N PRO A 61 24.65 -21.57 19.76
CA PRO A 61 23.28 -22.14 19.65
C PRO A 61 23.12 -23.49 20.38
N THR A 62 24.20 -24.22 20.57
CA THR A 62 24.21 -25.54 21.24
C THR A 62 24.33 -25.44 22.77
N LYS A 63 24.65 -24.26 23.28
CA LYS A 63 24.81 -24.03 24.71
C LYS A 63 23.50 -23.54 25.37
N PRO A 64 23.35 -23.69 26.67
CA PRO A 64 22.20 -23.16 27.38
C PRO A 64 22.06 -21.63 27.23
N TYR A 65 20.83 -21.15 27.29
CA TYR A 65 20.55 -19.71 27.35
C TYR A 65 21.22 -19.05 28.55
N LYS A 66 21.58 -17.78 28.40
CA LYS A 66 22.07 -16.94 29.49
C LYS A 66 21.21 -15.68 29.61
N LYS A 67 21.12 -15.10 30.81
CA LYS A 67 20.37 -13.87 31.04
C LYS A 67 20.83 -12.74 30.11
N SER A 68 19.88 -12.04 29.50
CA SER A 68 20.18 -10.91 28.61
C SER A 68 21.00 -9.83 29.29
N ALA A 69 20.76 -9.59 30.60
CA ALA A 69 21.53 -8.65 31.40
C ALA A 69 23.03 -8.94 31.42
N ARG A 70 23.44 -10.22 31.31
CA ARG A 70 24.85 -10.60 31.27
C ARG A 70 25.52 -10.10 30.00
N ILE A 71 24.92 -10.38 28.83
CA ILE A 71 25.51 -9.95 27.56
C ILE A 71 25.46 -8.43 27.41
N VAL A 72 24.40 -7.77 27.91
CA VAL A 72 24.34 -6.30 27.97
C VAL A 72 25.52 -5.74 28.76
N GLY A 73 25.80 -6.30 29.96
CA GLY A 73 26.91 -5.90 30.78
C GLY A 73 28.31 -6.14 30.12
N ASP A 74 28.47 -7.29 29.46
CA ASP A 74 29.73 -7.60 28.74
C ASP A 74 29.96 -6.62 27.57
N VAL A 75 28.90 -6.31 26.81
CA VAL A 75 28.99 -5.37 25.67
C VAL A 75 29.29 -3.95 26.15
N LEU A 76 28.63 -3.48 27.23
CA LEU A 76 28.85 -2.14 27.78
C LEU A 76 30.27 -1.99 28.34
N GLY A 77 30.68 -2.96 29.11
CA GLY A 77 31.98 -2.89 29.80
C GLY A 77 33.20 -3.05 28.87
N LYS A 78 33.04 -3.78 27.76
CA LYS A 78 34.16 -4.12 26.88
C LYS A 78 34.19 -3.31 25.59
N TYR A 79 33.02 -2.99 24.97
CA TYR A 79 33.00 -2.54 23.56
C TYR A 79 32.15 -1.32 23.30
N HIS A 80 31.02 -1.13 24.00
CA HIS A 80 30.01 -0.13 23.61
C HIS A 80 29.59 0.73 24.80
N PRO A 81 30.33 1.82 25.13
CA PRO A 81 30.11 2.65 26.31
C PRO A 81 28.90 3.59 26.17
N HIS A 82 27.72 3.03 26.00
CA HIS A 82 26.45 3.73 25.87
C HIS A 82 25.40 3.17 26.85
N GLY A 83 24.16 3.70 26.80
CA GLY A 83 23.12 3.24 27.73
C GLY A 83 22.74 1.76 27.54
N ASP A 84 22.52 1.06 28.67
CA ASP A 84 22.14 -0.36 28.73
C ASP A 84 20.84 -0.66 27.97
N ILE A 85 19.86 0.23 28.03
CA ILE A 85 18.57 0.13 27.34
C ILE A 85 18.81 0.09 25.82
N SER A 86 19.76 0.86 25.30
CA SER A 86 20.03 0.90 23.86
C SER A 86 20.61 -0.43 23.35
N VAL A 87 21.53 -1.02 24.10
CA VAL A 87 22.11 -2.34 23.79
C VAL A 87 21.04 -3.43 23.92
N TYR A 88 20.25 -3.39 25.00
CA TYR A 88 19.17 -4.37 25.18
C TYR A 88 18.15 -4.31 24.05
N ASN A 89 17.70 -3.11 23.66
CA ASN A 89 16.76 -2.96 22.55
C ASN A 89 17.35 -3.45 21.20
N ALA A 90 18.66 -3.32 20.98
CA ALA A 90 19.30 -3.89 19.82
C ALA A 90 19.26 -5.43 19.85
N ILE A 91 19.54 -6.05 21.00
CA ILE A 91 19.41 -7.51 21.19
C ILE A 91 17.97 -7.97 20.96
N VAL A 92 17.01 -7.26 21.54
CA VAL A 92 15.57 -7.54 21.38
C VAL A 92 15.18 -7.55 19.91
N ARG A 93 15.61 -6.53 19.15
CA ARG A 93 15.28 -6.43 17.73
C ARG A 93 15.88 -7.57 16.90
N LEU A 94 17.08 -8.04 17.24
CA LEU A 94 17.71 -9.19 16.59
C LEU A 94 17.02 -10.54 16.91
N ALA A 95 16.18 -10.58 17.96
CA ALA A 95 15.41 -11.75 18.39
C ALA A 95 13.92 -11.71 17.98
N GLN A 96 13.43 -10.60 17.44
CA GLN A 96 12.02 -10.44 17.03
C GLN A 96 11.79 -10.96 15.62
N ASP A 97 10.94 -11.95 15.47
CA ASP A 97 10.61 -12.61 14.18
C ASP A 97 9.76 -11.73 13.24
N PHE A 98 9.07 -10.73 13.78
CA PHE A 98 8.32 -9.72 13.02
C PHE A 98 9.15 -8.49 12.64
N SER A 99 10.37 -8.35 13.20
CA SER A 99 11.28 -7.23 12.91
C SER A 99 12.47 -7.65 12.04
N THR A 100 12.98 -8.86 12.24
CA THR A 100 14.18 -9.39 11.59
C THR A 100 13.82 -10.63 10.78
N ARG A 101 14.17 -10.64 9.49
CA ARG A 101 13.80 -11.73 8.57
C ARG A 101 14.53 -13.05 8.89
N TYR A 102 15.80 -12.96 9.23
CA TYR A 102 16.64 -14.08 9.70
C TYR A 102 17.23 -13.73 11.05
N LEU A 103 16.69 -14.36 12.10
CA LEU A 103 17.05 -14.04 13.48
C LEU A 103 18.55 -14.28 13.75
N MET A 104 19.22 -13.29 14.33
CA MET A 104 20.62 -13.40 14.75
C MET A 104 20.74 -13.79 16.23
N VAL A 105 19.70 -13.56 17.01
CA VAL A 105 19.63 -13.92 18.43
C VAL A 105 18.46 -14.86 18.64
N ASP A 106 18.73 -15.97 19.34
CA ASP A 106 17.70 -16.90 19.83
C ASP A 106 17.31 -16.46 21.24
N GLY A 107 16.10 -15.96 21.38
CA GLY A 107 15.56 -15.40 22.63
C GLY A 107 14.58 -16.35 23.34
N HIS A 108 14.68 -16.41 24.65
CA HIS A 108 13.73 -17.13 25.51
C HIS A 108 13.10 -16.17 26.51
N GLY A 109 11.77 -16.05 26.47
CA GLY A 109 10.98 -15.13 27.26
C GLY A 109 10.17 -14.15 26.42
N ASN A 110 9.76 -13.02 27.00
CA ASN A 110 8.98 -11.99 26.29
C ASN A 110 9.91 -10.94 25.70
N PHE A 111 10.04 -10.95 24.37
CA PHE A 111 10.79 -9.97 23.57
C PHE A 111 9.88 -8.94 22.86
N GLY A 112 8.66 -8.73 23.39
CA GLY A 112 7.67 -7.86 22.76
C GLY A 112 6.80 -8.58 21.75
N SER A 113 5.86 -7.87 21.18
CA SER A 113 4.92 -8.41 20.19
C SER A 113 4.67 -7.44 19.04
N ILE A 114 4.03 -7.94 17.99
CA ILE A 114 3.59 -7.13 16.84
C ILE A 114 2.50 -6.10 17.24
N ASP A 115 1.91 -6.25 18.43
CA ASP A 115 0.98 -5.30 19.02
C ASP A 115 1.68 -4.07 19.62
N GLY A 116 3.00 -4.08 19.66
CA GLY A 116 3.79 -3.00 20.25
C GLY A 116 4.02 -3.15 21.74
N ASP A 117 3.76 -4.33 22.30
CA ASP A 117 4.10 -4.62 23.69
C ASP A 117 5.61 -4.51 23.90
N SER A 118 6.00 -3.90 25.01
CA SER A 118 7.41 -3.79 25.37
C SER A 118 7.99 -5.14 25.78
N PRO A 119 9.27 -5.39 25.49
CA PRO A 119 9.94 -6.58 25.99
C PRO A 119 10.01 -6.55 27.52
N ALA A 120 10.06 -7.72 28.13
CA ALA A 120 10.32 -7.83 29.56
C ALA A 120 11.72 -7.29 29.88
N ALA A 121 11.95 -6.83 31.13
CA ALA A 121 13.25 -6.34 31.54
C ALA A 121 14.35 -7.41 31.35
N MET A 122 15.56 -6.99 31.00
CA MET A 122 16.70 -7.86 30.63
C MET A 122 17.10 -8.90 31.69
N ARG A 123 16.70 -8.71 32.97
CA ARG A 123 16.88 -9.68 34.03
C ARG A 123 15.97 -10.91 33.93
N TYR A 124 14.87 -10.81 33.19
CA TYR A 124 13.92 -11.92 32.99
C TYR A 124 14.17 -12.69 31.69
N THR A 125 14.54 -12.01 30.61
CA THR A 125 14.81 -12.62 29.33
C THR A 125 16.15 -13.33 29.28
N GLU A 126 16.26 -14.33 28.41
CA GLU A 126 17.46 -15.11 28.20
C GLU A 126 17.76 -15.16 26.70
N VAL A 127 19.03 -15.22 26.37
CA VAL A 127 19.49 -15.19 24.98
C VAL A 127 20.67 -16.14 24.74
N ARG A 128 20.83 -16.52 23.48
CA ARG A 128 22.01 -17.14 22.90
C ARG A 128 22.09 -16.77 21.42
N MET A 129 23.18 -17.05 20.74
CA MET A 129 23.26 -16.85 19.30
C MET A 129 22.29 -17.76 18.57
N ALA A 130 21.68 -17.29 17.50
CA ALA A 130 21.00 -18.13 16.55
C ALA A 130 22.01 -18.83 15.62
N LYS A 131 21.59 -19.95 15.01
CA LYS A 131 22.49 -20.74 14.13
C LYS A 131 23.08 -19.93 12.97
N ILE A 132 22.33 -19.01 12.41
CA ILE A 132 22.82 -18.16 11.31
C ILE A 132 23.86 -17.14 11.79
N ALA A 133 23.81 -16.72 13.05
CA ALA A 133 24.80 -15.80 13.62
C ALA A 133 26.17 -16.46 13.80
N GLU A 134 26.24 -17.79 13.97
CA GLU A 134 27.52 -18.50 13.93
C GLU A 134 28.20 -18.35 12.56
N ALA A 135 27.43 -18.40 11.46
CA ALA A 135 27.98 -18.21 10.12
C ALA A 135 28.51 -16.78 9.88
N MET A 136 28.06 -15.80 10.66
CA MET A 136 28.60 -14.43 10.61
C MET A 136 30.01 -14.33 11.22
N LEU A 137 30.30 -15.19 12.19
CA LEU A 137 31.52 -15.17 13.02
C LEU A 137 32.50 -16.30 12.68
N GLU A 138 32.09 -17.21 11.80
CA GLU A 138 32.91 -18.37 11.42
C GLU A 138 34.28 -17.94 10.89
N ASP A 139 35.32 -18.59 11.35
CA ASP A 139 36.71 -18.31 10.99
C ASP A 139 37.26 -16.94 11.46
N ILE A 140 36.62 -16.24 12.39
CA ILE A 140 37.06 -14.92 12.88
C ILE A 140 38.47 -15.01 13.58
N GLU A 141 38.79 -16.15 14.17
CA GLU A 141 40.10 -16.41 14.82
C GLU A 141 41.21 -16.72 13.81
N LYS A 142 40.92 -16.86 12.53
CA LYS A 142 41.88 -17.19 11.48
C LYS A 142 42.44 -15.95 10.74
N ASP A 143 42.50 -14.83 11.41
CA ASP A 143 42.97 -13.54 10.84
C ASP A 143 42.24 -13.09 9.57
N THR A 144 40.95 -13.43 9.48
CA THR A 144 40.11 -13.16 8.31
C THR A 144 39.68 -11.70 8.20
N VAL A 145 39.64 -10.97 9.32
CA VAL A 145 39.24 -9.56 9.41
C VAL A 145 40.17 -8.77 10.31
N ASP A 146 40.18 -7.45 10.16
CA ASP A 146 41.01 -6.58 10.98
C ASP A 146 40.37 -6.31 12.34
N PHE A 147 41.23 -6.29 13.37
CA PHE A 147 40.87 -5.93 14.72
C PHE A 147 41.41 -4.53 15.05
N VAL A 148 40.53 -3.71 15.60
CA VAL A 148 40.82 -2.35 16.05
C VAL A 148 40.75 -2.27 17.59
N PRO A 149 41.45 -1.32 18.24
CA PRO A 149 41.28 -1.10 19.66
C PRO A 149 39.81 -0.74 19.98
N ASN A 150 39.35 -1.19 21.15
CA ASN A 150 38.07 -0.75 21.69
C ASN A 150 38.18 0.70 22.21
N TYR A 151 37.09 1.23 22.81
CA TYR A 151 36.99 2.63 23.25
C TYR A 151 38.04 3.07 24.30
N ASP A 152 38.58 2.16 25.12
CA ASP A 152 39.59 2.41 26.17
C ASP A 152 40.94 1.80 25.84
N GLU A 153 41.10 1.27 24.64
CA GLU A 153 42.35 0.60 24.13
C GLU A 153 42.79 -0.63 24.96
N SER A 154 41.95 -1.11 25.88
CA SER A 154 42.27 -2.28 26.71
C SER A 154 42.08 -3.62 25.97
N LEU A 155 41.18 -3.65 25.02
CA LEU A 155 40.79 -4.83 24.23
C LEU A 155 40.77 -4.50 22.74
N LYS A 156 40.61 -5.53 21.92
CA LYS A 156 40.40 -5.37 20.49
C LYS A 156 39.01 -5.87 20.09
N GLU A 157 38.41 -5.20 19.14
CA GLU A 157 37.16 -5.59 18.53
C GLU A 157 37.32 -5.72 17.01
N PRO A 158 36.54 -6.58 16.35
CA PRO A 158 36.59 -6.70 14.89
C PRO A 158 36.01 -5.46 14.23
N SER A 159 36.67 -4.92 13.21
CA SER A 159 36.18 -3.81 12.42
C SER A 159 34.97 -4.19 11.56
N VAL A 160 34.93 -5.47 11.16
CA VAL A 160 33.84 -6.09 10.36
C VAL A 160 33.85 -7.59 10.70
N LEU A 161 32.72 -8.28 10.50
CA LEU A 161 32.66 -9.73 10.66
C LEU A 161 32.96 -10.45 9.34
N PRO A 162 33.44 -11.72 9.37
CA PRO A 162 33.68 -12.53 8.17
C PRO A 162 32.41 -12.73 7.34
N SER A 163 31.24 -12.91 7.97
CA SER A 163 29.92 -12.83 7.40
C SER A 163 29.70 -13.74 6.18
N LYS A 164 29.67 -15.07 6.37
CA LYS A 164 29.37 -16.04 5.28
C LYS A 164 27.98 -15.88 4.67
N VAL A 165 27.11 -15.07 5.26
CA VAL A 165 25.78 -14.74 4.75
C VAL A 165 25.68 -13.25 4.41
N PRO A 166 25.00 -12.85 3.32
CA PRO A 166 24.89 -11.45 2.88
C PRO A 166 23.90 -10.68 3.74
N ALA A 167 24.27 -10.43 5.01
CA ALA A 167 23.33 -9.96 6.05
C ALA A 167 22.73 -8.58 5.73
N LEU A 168 23.42 -7.70 4.99
CA LEU A 168 22.86 -6.40 4.60
C LEU A 168 21.58 -6.56 3.79
N LEU A 169 21.52 -7.49 2.85
CA LEU A 169 20.34 -7.72 2.04
C LEU A 169 19.32 -8.62 2.74
N ILE A 170 19.75 -9.72 3.39
CA ILE A 170 18.79 -10.68 3.94
C ILE A 170 18.01 -10.13 5.14
N ASN A 171 18.59 -9.23 5.94
CA ASN A 171 17.95 -8.61 7.10
C ASN A 171 17.65 -7.11 6.90
N GLY A 172 18.26 -6.49 5.90
CA GLY A 172 18.14 -5.07 5.71
C GLY A 172 18.75 -4.24 6.85
N SER A 173 18.56 -2.94 6.79
CA SER A 173 18.95 -2.02 7.87
C SER A 173 18.18 -0.72 7.75
N ALA A 174 17.72 -0.18 8.88
CA ALA A 174 17.13 1.15 8.95
C ALA A 174 17.86 2.02 9.97
N GLY A 175 18.19 3.25 9.61
CA GLY A 175 18.92 4.17 10.50
C GLY A 175 18.84 5.61 10.05
N ILE A 176 18.83 6.51 11.02
CA ILE A 176 18.80 7.96 10.80
C ILE A 176 20.14 8.52 11.29
N ALA A 177 20.92 9.06 10.38
CA ALA A 177 22.16 9.76 10.66
C ALA A 177 21.99 11.28 10.51
N VAL A 178 23.05 12.04 10.67
CA VAL A 178 23.02 13.48 10.43
C VAL A 178 23.01 13.76 8.93
N GLY A 179 21.97 14.40 8.44
CA GLY A 179 21.83 14.77 7.04
C GLY A 179 21.51 13.63 6.06
N MET A 180 21.41 12.38 6.55
CA MET A 180 21.11 11.22 5.71
C MET A 180 20.44 10.11 6.49
N ALA A 181 19.74 9.22 5.79
CA ALA A 181 19.11 8.04 6.37
C ALA A 181 19.31 6.83 5.47
N THR A 182 19.33 5.65 6.07
CA THR A 182 19.30 4.37 5.39
C THR A 182 18.00 3.64 5.71
N ASN A 183 17.44 2.96 4.71
CA ASN A 183 16.28 2.10 4.87
C ASN A 183 16.32 0.99 3.83
N ILE A 184 17.12 -0.02 4.11
CA ILE A 184 17.34 -1.18 3.23
C ILE A 184 16.35 -2.27 3.64
N PRO A 185 15.46 -2.71 2.76
CA PRO A 185 14.50 -3.76 3.08
C PRO A 185 15.19 -5.14 3.16
N PRO A 186 14.64 -6.08 3.94
CA PRO A 186 15.09 -7.47 3.94
C PRO A 186 14.71 -8.19 2.65
N HIS A 187 15.48 -9.25 2.31
CA HIS A 187 15.31 -10.07 1.11
C HIS A 187 15.39 -11.55 1.46
N ASN A 188 14.89 -12.39 0.58
CA ASN A 188 14.97 -13.83 0.71
C ASN A 188 16.42 -14.33 0.48
N LEU A 189 16.95 -15.17 1.40
CA LEU A 189 18.30 -15.68 1.32
C LEU A 189 18.54 -16.49 0.05
N CYS A 190 17.61 -17.35 -0.35
CA CYS A 190 17.74 -18.16 -1.55
C CYS A 190 17.85 -17.29 -2.81
N GLU A 191 17.09 -16.21 -2.88
CA GLU A 191 17.13 -15.28 -4.01
C GLU A 191 18.45 -14.49 -4.05
N VAL A 192 18.91 -13.99 -2.90
CA VAL A 192 20.17 -13.25 -2.82
C VAL A 192 21.35 -14.13 -3.17
N VAL A 193 21.39 -15.38 -2.66
CA VAL A 193 22.42 -16.35 -3.02
C VAL A 193 22.41 -16.68 -4.50
N ASN A 194 21.22 -16.87 -5.10
CA ASN A 194 21.11 -17.09 -6.54
C ASN A 194 21.67 -15.90 -7.34
N GLY A 195 21.37 -14.67 -6.91
CA GLY A 195 21.91 -13.45 -7.52
C GLY A 195 23.43 -13.35 -7.40
N LEU A 196 24.00 -13.70 -6.22
CA LEU A 196 25.44 -13.75 -6.02
C LEU A 196 26.10 -14.80 -6.90
N VAL A 197 25.52 -15.99 -7.03
CA VAL A 197 26.00 -17.04 -7.93
C VAL A 197 25.97 -16.58 -9.38
N MET A 198 24.92 -15.90 -9.81
CA MET A 198 24.86 -15.32 -11.17
C MET A 198 25.97 -14.30 -11.40
N LEU A 199 26.27 -13.47 -10.40
CA LEU A 199 27.33 -12.47 -10.48
C LEU A 199 28.73 -13.11 -10.49
N ILE A 200 28.94 -14.22 -9.74
CA ILE A 200 30.18 -15.00 -9.79
C ILE A 200 30.39 -15.63 -11.17
N ASP A 201 29.34 -16.22 -11.74
CA ASP A 201 29.40 -16.88 -13.05
C ASP A 201 29.52 -15.89 -14.21
N ASN A 202 28.98 -14.68 -14.08
CA ASN A 202 29.04 -13.59 -15.04
C ASN A 202 29.20 -12.22 -14.35
N PRO A 203 30.42 -11.68 -14.22
CA PRO A 203 30.64 -10.37 -13.59
C PRO A 203 30.00 -9.20 -14.35
N ASP A 204 29.72 -9.34 -15.65
CA ASP A 204 29.11 -8.30 -16.47
C ASP A 204 27.57 -8.33 -16.44
N VAL A 205 26.96 -9.18 -15.60
CA VAL A 205 25.51 -9.29 -15.46
C VAL A 205 24.89 -7.93 -15.11
N GLU A 206 23.83 -7.56 -15.81
CA GLU A 206 23.11 -6.31 -15.57
C GLU A 206 22.02 -6.47 -14.52
N ILE A 207 21.60 -5.35 -13.93
CA ILE A 207 20.57 -5.33 -12.85
C ILE A 207 19.27 -6.02 -13.30
N PRO A 208 18.70 -5.80 -14.51
CA PRO A 208 17.49 -6.50 -14.94
C PRO A 208 17.62 -8.04 -14.93
N GLN A 209 18.82 -8.56 -15.22
CA GLN A 209 19.08 -10.00 -15.16
C GLN A 209 19.16 -10.47 -13.71
N LEU A 210 19.84 -9.72 -12.82
CA LEU A 210 19.87 -10.00 -11.38
C LEU A 210 18.45 -10.00 -10.77
N MET A 211 17.54 -9.18 -11.27
CA MET A 211 16.15 -9.15 -10.84
C MET A 211 15.35 -10.41 -11.20
N THR A 212 15.86 -11.27 -12.06
CA THR A 212 15.24 -12.59 -12.31
C THR A 212 15.46 -13.53 -11.13
N ALA A 213 16.60 -13.39 -10.45
CA ALA A 213 16.93 -14.14 -9.25
C ALA A 213 16.42 -13.45 -7.97
N ILE A 214 16.69 -12.14 -7.83
CA ILE A 214 16.27 -11.32 -6.68
C ILE A 214 15.04 -10.52 -7.07
N LYS A 215 13.86 -11.08 -6.80
CA LYS A 215 12.59 -10.54 -7.30
C LYS A 215 12.18 -9.24 -6.63
N GLY A 216 12.56 -9.04 -5.36
CA GLY A 216 12.18 -7.87 -4.57
C GLY A 216 12.36 -8.10 -3.07
N PRO A 217 12.03 -7.11 -2.24
CA PRO A 217 12.00 -7.26 -0.79
C PRO A 217 11.18 -8.45 -0.32
N ASP A 218 11.57 -9.05 0.81
CA ASP A 218 10.88 -10.16 1.46
C ASP A 218 10.76 -9.88 2.95
N PHE A 219 9.63 -9.33 3.34
CA PHE A 219 9.39 -8.87 4.70
C PHE A 219 9.05 -10.01 5.66
N PRO A 220 9.48 -9.94 6.93
CA PRO A 220 9.19 -10.98 7.92
C PRO A 220 7.69 -11.16 8.17
N THR A 221 6.90 -10.10 8.00
CA THR A 221 5.43 -10.09 8.19
C THR A 221 4.64 -10.53 6.96
N GLY A 222 5.30 -10.93 5.87
CA GLY A 222 4.64 -11.31 4.62
C GLY A 222 4.06 -10.11 3.87
N ALA A 223 2.75 -10.10 3.68
CA ALA A 223 2.00 -9.09 2.91
C ALA A 223 2.32 -9.10 1.39
N CYS A 224 1.76 -8.17 0.64
CA CYS A 224 1.90 -8.10 -0.81
C CYS A 224 2.49 -6.75 -1.23
N ILE A 225 3.51 -6.78 -2.08
CA ILE A 225 4.06 -5.57 -2.73
C ILE A 225 3.28 -5.35 -4.02
N LEU A 226 2.79 -4.12 -4.22
CA LEU A 226 2.05 -3.71 -5.41
C LEU A 226 2.97 -3.12 -6.47
N GLY A 227 3.02 -3.76 -7.63
CA GLY A 227 3.84 -3.32 -8.77
C GLY A 227 5.34 -3.57 -8.58
N LYS A 228 6.08 -3.47 -9.68
CA LYS A 228 7.54 -3.68 -9.71
C LYS A 228 8.33 -2.38 -9.90
N GLU A 229 7.68 -1.28 -10.21
CA GLU A 229 8.33 -0.01 -10.56
C GLU A 229 9.22 0.53 -9.43
N GLY A 230 8.69 0.52 -8.19
CA GLY A 230 9.44 0.96 -7.02
C GLY A 230 10.65 0.06 -6.72
N ILE A 231 10.54 -1.25 -6.95
CA ILE A 231 11.64 -2.21 -6.81
C ILE A 231 12.71 -1.94 -7.88
N THR A 232 12.27 -1.80 -9.14
CA THR A 232 13.17 -1.52 -10.27
C THR A 232 13.93 -0.20 -10.06
N SER A 233 13.25 0.84 -9.62
CA SER A 233 13.89 2.12 -9.28
C SER A 233 14.93 1.96 -8.18
N ALA A 234 14.57 1.27 -7.08
CA ALA A 234 15.47 1.05 -5.95
C ALA A 234 16.71 0.26 -6.34
N TYR A 235 16.56 -0.78 -7.14
CA TYR A 235 17.69 -1.64 -7.54
C TYR A 235 18.62 -0.95 -8.55
N ASN A 236 18.09 -0.08 -9.40
CA ASN A 236 18.91 0.68 -10.36
C ASN A 236 19.60 1.89 -9.73
N THR A 237 18.92 2.61 -8.84
CA THR A 237 19.40 3.92 -8.34
C THR A 237 19.76 3.93 -6.87
N GLY A 238 19.47 2.86 -6.13
CA GLY A 238 19.55 2.82 -4.67
C GLY A 238 18.40 3.54 -3.95
N ARG A 239 17.41 4.08 -4.69
CA ARG A 239 16.23 4.76 -4.14
C ARG A 239 14.95 4.33 -4.84
N GLY A 240 13.91 4.10 -4.06
CA GLY A 240 12.61 3.72 -4.59
C GLY A 240 11.54 3.74 -3.51
N VAL A 241 10.29 3.64 -3.91
CA VAL A 241 9.17 3.52 -2.98
C VAL A 241 8.33 2.33 -3.41
N VAL A 242 8.11 1.38 -2.51
CA VAL A 242 7.22 0.25 -2.73
C VAL A 242 5.97 0.40 -1.89
N LYS A 243 4.82 0.09 -2.48
CA LYS A 243 3.54 0.03 -1.75
C LYS A 243 3.36 -1.40 -1.24
N ILE A 244 3.10 -1.54 0.06
CA ILE A 244 2.87 -2.83 0.72
C ILE A 244 1.41 -2.86 1.16
N ARG A 245 0.70 -3.91 0.80
CA ARG A 245 -0.71 -4.13 1.14
C ARG A 245 -0.85 -5.38 2.01
N ALA A 246 -1.66 -5.28 3.05
CA ALA A 246 -2.04 -6.40 3.90
C ALA A 246 -2.71 -7.51 3.10
N LYS A 247 -2.56 -8.76 3.53
CA LYS A 247 -3.31 -9.88 2.99
C LYS A 247 -4.64 -9.98 3.70
N ALA A 248 -5.71 -9.78 2.95
CA ALA A 248 -7.07 -9.78 3.45
C ALA A 248 -7.99 -10.60 2.53
N GLU A 249 -8.88 -11.36 3.11
CA GLU A 249 -9.85 -12.21 2.41
C GLU A 249 -11.27 -11.86 2.87
N ILE A 250 -12.22 -11.85 1.93
CA ILE A 250 -13.64 -11.68 2.21
C ILE A 250 -14.26 -13.07 2.38
N VAL A 251 -14.74 -13.34 3.58
CA VAL A 251 -15.32 -14.64 3.94
C VAL A 251 -16.82 -14.46 4.22
N PRO A 252 -17.70 -15.26 3.59
CA PRO A 252 -19.13 -15.23 3.88
C PRO A 252 -19.38 -15.70 5.32
N ALA A 253 -20.33 -15.05 5.99
CA ALA A 253 -20.74 -15.35 7.35
C ALA A 253 -22.23 -15.65 7.43
N ASN A 254 -22.74 -16.04 8.60
CA ASN A 254 -24.14 -16.36 8.79
C ASN A 254 -25.08 -15.15 8.49
N LYS A 255 -26.28 -15.43 7.99
CA LYS A 255 -27.34 -14.44 7.72
C LYS A 255 -27.00 -13.42 6.62
N GLY A 256 -26.24 -13.83 5.58
CA GLY A 256 -25.90 -12.95 4.46
C GLY A 256 -24.90 -11.82 4.80
N LYS A 257 -24.21 -11.93 5.93
CA LYS A 257 -23.13 -11.04 6.31
C LYS A 257 -21.81 -11.51 5.72
N HIS A 258 -20.83 -10.63 5.67
CA HIS A 258 -19.46 -10.93 5.29
C HIS A 258 -18.49 -10.46 6.39
N HIS A 259 -17.37 -11.15 6.47
CA HIS A 259 -16.24 -10.75 7.29
C HIS A 259 -15.04 -10.47 6.41
N ILE A 260 -14.27 -9.44 6.71
CA ILE A 260 -12.94 -9.24 6.15
C ILE A 260 -11.96 -9.83 7.14
N VAL A 261 -11.22 -10.86 6.73
CA VAL A 261 -10.22 -11.55 7.54
C VAL A 261 -8.85 -11.13 7.08
N ILE A 262 -8.08 -10.49 7.96
CA ILE A 262 -6.72 -10.00 7.66
C ILE A 262 -5.74 -10.94 8.35
N THR A 263 -4.86 -11.56 7.56
CA THR A 263 -3.88 -12.56 8.02
C THR A 263 -2.45 -12.05 8.03
N GLU A 264 -2.15 -11.02 7.25
CA GLU A 264 -0.83 -10.40 7.18
C GLU A 264 -0.96 -8.89 7.09
N ILE A 265 -0.08 -8.16 7.77
CA ILE A 265 -0.04 -6.69 7.76
C ILE A 265 1.29 -6.19 7.21
N PRO A 266 1.35 -4.96 6.67
CA PRO A 266 2.58 -4.38 6.17
C PRO A 266 3.68 -4.33 7.23
N TYR A 267 4.91 -4.45 6.77
CA TYR A 267 6.09 -4.42 7.63
C TYR A 267 6.18 -3.12 8.45
N GLN A 268 6.56 -3.23 9.73
CA GLN A 268 6.66 -2.14 10.71
C GLN A 268 5.31 -1.51 11.13
N VAL A 269 4.19 -2.08 10.74
CA VAL A 269 2.87 -1.64 11.22
C VAL A 269 2.57 -2.26 12.58
N ASN A 270 2.11 -1.45 13.51
CA ASN A 270 1.63 -1.89 14.83
C ASN A 270 0.19 -2.39 14.71
N LYS A 271 -0.04 -3.68 15.03
CA LYS A 271 -1.35 -4.33 14.88
C LYS A 271 -2.42 -3.71 15.79
N ALA A 272 -2.10 -3.43 17.05
CA ALA A 272 -3.06 -2.87 18.00
C ALA A 272 -3.49 -1.44 17.61
N ASN A 273 -2.56 -0.61 17.11
CA ASN A 273 -2.91 0.71 16.61
C ASN A 273 -3.76 0.62 15.34
N LEU A 274 -3.42 -0.27 14.42
CA LEU A 274 -4.22 -0.51 13.21
C LEU A 274 -5.67 -0.89 13.54
N ILE A 275 -5.90 -1.78 14.50
CA ILE A 275 -7.25 -2.16 14.96
C ILE A 275 -7.99 -0.96 15.54
N LYS A 276 -7.32 -0.14 16.37
CA LYS A 276 -7.89 1.10 16.90
C LYS A 276 -8.27 2.10 15.82
N ASP A 277 -7.42 2.28 14.82
CA ASP A 277 -7.65 3.19 13.71
C ASP A 277 -8.86 2.74 12.87
N ILE A 278 -8.97 1.45 12.58
CA ILE A 278 -10.15 0.88 11.89
C ILE A 278 -11.43 1.15 12.70
N ALA A 279 -11.39 0.88 14.01
CA ALA A 279 -12.54 1.09 14.88
C ALA A 279 -12.94 2.58 14.98
N ASN A 280 -11.97 3.49 15.04
CA ASN A 280 -12.21 4.94 15.06
C ASN A 280 -12.84 5.42 13.74
N LEU A 281 -12.31 5.01 12.59
CA LEU A 281 -12.86 5.36 11.28
C LEU A 281 -14.27 4.85 11.08
N ALA A 282 -14.59 3.68 11.63
CA ALA A 282 -15.95 3.15 11.64
C ALA A 282 -16.88 3.97 12.55
N LYS A 283 -16.42 4.36 13.74
CA LYS A 283 -17.16 5.18 14.71
C LYS A 283 -17.42 6.60 14.17
N ASP A 284 -16.43 7.19 13.53
CA ASP A 284 -16.51 8.55 12.98
C ASP A 284 -17.28 8.61 11.64
N GLY A 285 -17.77 7.45 11.15
CA GLY A 285 -18.56 7.38 9.91
C GLY A 285 -17.75 7.60 8.64
N VAL A 286 -16.42 7.61 8.71
CA VAL A 286 -15.53 7.72 7.53
C VAL A 286 -15.59 6.44 6.70
N ILE A 287 -15.68 5.28 7.37
CA ILE A 287 -15.90 3.97 6.74
C ILE A 287 -17.18 3.39 7.30
N GLU A 288 -18.22 3.46 6.49
CA GLU A 288 -19.51 2.86 6.83
C GLU A 288 -19.51 1.35 6.56
N GLY A 289 -20.47 0.63 7.15
CA GLY A 289 -20.65 -0.79 6.90
C GLY A 289 -19.89 -1.73 7.85
N ILE A 290 -19.03 -1.23 8.74
CA ILE A 290 -18.37 -2.01 9.78
C ILE A 290 -19.25 -2.11 11.02
N THR A 291 -19.39 -3.32 11.57
CA THR A 291 -20.13 -3.59 12.81
C THR A 291 -19.18 -3.71 14.00
N LYS A 292 -18.09 -4.46 13.81
CA LYS A 292 -17.14 -4.81 14.86
C LYS A 292 -15.78 -5.13 14.29
N VAL A 293 -14.72 -4.94 15.06
CA VAL A 293 -13.36 -5.37 14.74
C VAL A 293 -12.82 -6.17 15.91
N ASP A 294 -12.42 -7.40 15.66
CA ASP A 294 -11.88 -8.31 16.68
C ASP A 294 -10.49 -8.82 16.29
N ASP A 295 -9.68 -9.05 17.30
CA ASP A 295 -8.38 -9.72 17.17
C ASP A 295 -8.48 -11.17 17.64
N PHE A 296 -8.34 -12.11 16.73
CA PHE A 296 -8.30 -13.54 16.99
C PHE A 296 -6.89 -14.14 16.81
N SER A 297 -5.88 -13.30 16.82
CA SER A 297 -4.49 -13.74 16.68
C SER A 297 -4.09 -14.68 17.82
N SER A 298 -3.43 -15.77 17.49
CA SER A 298 -2.90 -16.71 18.46
C SER A 298 -1.54 -17.25 18.03
N LEU A 299 -0.77 -17.79 18.97
CA LEU A 299 0.53 -18.43 18.65
C LEU A 299 0.36 -19.68 17.77
N LYS A 300 -0.82 -20.30 17.80
CA LYS A 300 -1.10 -21.52 17.03
C LYS A 300 -1.59 -21.22 15.62
N ASP A 301 -2.49 -20.25 15.49
CA ASP A 301 -3.19 -19.98 14.24
C ASP A 301 -2.62 -18.76 13.51
N GLY A 302 -1.59 -18.12 14.07
CA GLY A 302 -0.96 -16.92 13.52
C GLY A 302 -1.79 -15.65 13.75
N MET A 303 -1.51 -14.62 12.96
CA MET A 303 -2.23 -13.36 13.02
C MET A 303 -3.59 -13.47 12.32
N LYS A 304 -4.64 -12.97 12.98
CA LYS A 304 -6.00 -12.99 12.45
C LYS A 304 -6.82 -11.83 13.02
N ILE A 305 -7.00 -10.78 12.22
CA ILE A 305 -7.91 -9.69 12.53
C ILE A 305 -9.19 -9.92 11.73
N VAL A 306 -10.34 -9.80 12.36
CA VAL A 306 -11.65 -9.99 11.73
C VAL A 306 -12.46 -8.71 11.82
N VAL A 307 -12.83 -8.16 10.66
CA VAL A 307 -13.72 -7.01 10.54
C VAL A 307 -15.09 -7.53 10.12
N GLU A 308 -16.07 -7.44 11.02
CA GLU A 308 -17.46 -7.84 10.77
C GLU A 308 -18.20 -6.73 10.04
N LEU A 309 -18.85 -7.06 8.94
CA LEU A 309 -19.61 -6.12 8.12
C LEU A 309 -21.11 -6.18 8.43
N LYS A 310 -21.81 -5.09 8.15
CA LYS A 310 -23.28 -5.06 8.11
C LYS A 310 -23.77 -5.85 6.91
N SER A 311 -25.02 -6.32 6.95
CA SER A 311 -25.63 -7.09 5.86
C SER A 311 -25.86 -6.31 4.57
N ASP A 312 -25.92 -4.99 4.66
CA ASP A 312 -26.12 -4.04 3.56
C ASP A 312 -24.80 -3.43 3.05
N ALA A 313 -23.68 -3.79 3.62
CA ALA A 313 -22.37 -3.30 3.20
C ALA A 313 -21.84 -4.12 2.01
N VAL A 314 -21.25 -3.44 1.04
CA VAL A 314 -20.47 -4.06 -0.04
C VAL A 314 -19.05 -4.32 0.45
N PRO A 315 -18.65 -5.60 0.61
CA PRO A 315 -17.37 -5.93 1.27
C PRO A 315 -16.15 -5.34 0.58
N ASP A 316 -16.12 -5.37 -0.76
CA ASP A 316 -15.00 -4.86 -1.56
C ASP A 316 -14.82 -3.34 -1.40
N VAL A 317 -15.92 -2.60 -1.34
CA VAL A 317 -15.89 -1.15 -1.10
C VAL A 317 -15.32 -0.82 0.28
N VAL A 318 -15.73 -1.58 1.30
CA VAL A 318 -15.21 -1.40 2.66
C VAL A 318 -13.73 -1.74 2.71
N LEU A 319 -13.31 -2.86 2.11
CA LEU A 319 -11.90 -3.28 2.08
C LEU A 319 -11.03 -2.22 1.38
N ASN A 320 -11.48 -1.66 0.27
CA ASN A 320 -10.73 -0.61 -0.43
C ASN A 320 -10.64 0.69 0.36
N ARG A 321 -11.71 1.08 1.06
CA ARG A 321 -11.66 2.21 1.98
C ARG A 321 -10.69 1.97 3.14
N LEU A 322 -10.63 0.74 3.65
CA LEU A 322 -9.63 0.34 4.65
C LEU A 322 -8.21 0.47 4.12
N TYR A 323 -7.91 0.02 2.90
CA TYR A 323 -6.60 0.21 2.27
C TYR A 323 -6.24 1.70 2.07
N LYS A 324 -7.22 2.53 1.74
CA LYS A 324 -7.00 3.97 1.48
C LYS A 324 -6.80 4.79 2.75
N HIS A 325 -7.46 4.43 3.85
CA HIS A 325 -7.52 5.25 5.06
C HIS A 325 -6.75 4.68 6.25
N THR A 326 -6.18 3.49 6.14
CA THR A 326 -5.46 2.83 7.24
C THR A 326 -4.10 2.31 6.80
N ALA A 327 -3.29 1.88 7.77
CA ALA A 327 -2.00 1.25 7.52
C ALA A 327 -2.10 -0.19 6.96
N LEU A 328 -3.30 -0.68 6.58
CA LEU A 328 -3.44 -1.90 5.79
C LEU A 328 -2.78 -1.78 4.40
N GLN A 329 -2.60 -0.58 3.92
CA GLN A 329 -1.71 -0.28 2.82
C GLN A 329 -0.77 0.83 3.23
N SER A 330 0.54 0.60 3.11
CA SER A 330 1.57 1.55 3.49
C SER A 330 2.65 1.66 2.41
N SER A 331 3.39 2.76 2.43
CA SER A 331 4.53 2.96 1.54
C SER A 331 5.82 2.71 2.30
N PHE A 332 6.73 1.93 1.72
CA PHE A 332 8.08 1.73 2.24
C PHE A 332 9.08 2.41 1.32
N GLY A 333 9.71 3.47 1.82
CA GLY A 333 10.76 4.19 1.09
C GLY A 333 12.08 3.44 1.19
N ILE A 334 12.62 2.96 0.08
CA ILE A 334 13.89 2.26 0.01
C ILE A 334 15.01 3.28 -0.17
N ILE A 335 16.03 3.21 0.68
CA ILE A 335 17.26 4.00 0.58
C ILE A 335 18.41 3.06 0.90
N MET A 336 19.13 2.62 -0.14
CA MET A 336 20.23 1.66 -0.03
C MET A 336 21.55 2.38 0.29
N LEU A 337 21.59 3.06 1.43
CA LEU A 337 22.75 3.77 1.92
C LEU A 337 23.54 2.89 2.90
N ALA A 338 24.80 2.64 2.63
CA ALA A 338 25.71 1.88 3.50
C ALA A 338 27.10 2.50 3.52
N LEU A 339 27.92 2.07 4.48
CA LEU A 339 29.32 2.47 4.57
C LEU A 339 30.16 1.59 3.65
N VAL A 340 30.90 2.23 2.76
CA VAL A 340 31.92 1.61 1.91
C VAL A 340 33.27 2.23 2.30
N ASN A 341 34.14 1.45 2.89
CA ASN A 341 35.46 1.92 3.39
C ASN A 341 35.32 3.17 4.30
N GLY A 342 34.32 3.15 5.20
CA GLY A 342 34.04 4.26 6.13
C GLY A 342 33.34 5.47 5.50
N GLN A 343 33.00 5.45 4.22
CA GLN A 343 32.26 6.53 3.55
C GLN A 343 30.82 6.14 3.26
N PRO A 344 29.82 6.98 3.59
CA PRO A 344 28.44 6.71 3.26
C PRO A 344 28.19 6.84 1.75
N ARG A 345 27.64 5.80 1.13
CA ARG A 345 27.29 5.76 -0.30
C ARG A 345 25.91 5.16 -0.51
N VAL A 346 25.15 5.76 -1.41
CA VAL A 346 23.92 5.14 -1.94
C VAL A 346 24.33 4.17 -3.03
N LEU A 347 23.95 2.91 -2.88
CA LEU A 347 24.39 1.80 -3.73
C LEU A 347 23.20 1.25 -4.52
N ASN A 348 23.44 0.80 -5.74
CA ASN A 348 22.50 -0.02 -6.47
C ASN A 348 22.62 -1.50 -6.06
N LEU A 349 21.71 -2.37 -6.52
CA LEU A 349 21.72 -3.79 -6.15
C LEU A 349 23.04 -4.47 -6.53
N LYS A 350 23.53 -4.26 -7.75
CA LYS A 350 24.76 -4.89 -8.24
C LYS A 350 25.95 -4.50 -7.39
N GLN A 351 26.09 -3.21 -7.06
CA GLN A 351 27.19 -2.71 -6.21
C GLN A 351 27.19 -3.34 -4.81
N VAL A 352 26.00 -3.52 -4.20
CA VAL A 352 25.90 -4.18 -2.88
C VAL A 352 26.42 -5.63 -2.97
N LEU A 353 26.03 -6.36 -4.01
CA LEU A 353 26.49 -7.73 -4.24
C LEU A 353 28.01 -7.79 -4.51
N GLU A 354 28.54 -6.87 -5.32
CA GLU A 354 29.95 -6.76 -5.64
C GLU A 354 30.80 -6.51 -4.40
N TYR A 355 30.44 -5.53 -3.54
CA TYR A 355 31.17 -5.27 -2.30
C TYR A 355 31.12 -6.44 -1.32
N TYR A 356 30.02 -7.16 -1.28
CA TYR A 356 29.92 -8.38 -0.49
C TYR A 356 30.88 -9.48 -1.02
N LEU A 357 30.92 -9.71 -2.34
CA LEU A 357 31.81 -10.67 -2.95
C LEU A 357 33.29 -10.28 -2.77
N GLU A 358 33.63 -9.01 -2.90
CA GLU A 358 34.96 -8.49 -2.65
C GLU A 358 35.40 -8.78 -1.20
N HIS A 359 34.51 -8.55 -0.24
CA HIS A 359 34.73 -8.89 1.15
C HIS A 359 34.95 -10.40 1.34
N GLN A 360 34.09 -11.24 0.77
CA GLN A 360 34.27 -12.70 0.87
C GLN A 360 35.56 -13.19 0.24
N LYS A 361 35.98 -12.60 -0.87
CA LYS A 361 37.26 -12.89 -1.51
C LYS A 361 38.42 -12.57 -0.57
N ASP A 362 38.41 -11.43 0.12
CA ASP A 362 39.44 -11.07 1.11
C ASP A 362 39.43 -12.05 2.29
N VAL A 363 38.22 -12.35 2.85
CA VAL A 363 38.07 -13.31 3.96
C VAL A 363 38.65 -14.69 3.60
N ILE A 364 38.30 -15.25 2.44
CA ILE A 364 38.79 -16.57 2.00
C ILE A 364 40.27 -16.53 1.74
N THR A 365 40.77 -15.48 1.12
CA THR A 365 42.22 -15.33 0.86
C THR A 365 43.01 -15.27 2.16
N ARG A 366 42.55 -14.50 3.14
CA ARG A 366 43.22 -14.38 4.47
C ARG A 366 43.11 -15.69 5.25
N ARG A 367 41.93 -16.34 5.25
CA ARG A 367 41.75 -17.67 5.84
C ARG A 367 42.76 -18.68 5.25
N THR A 368 42.83 -18.75 3.93
CA THR A 368 43.70 -19.66 3.22
C THR A 368 45.18 -19.39 3.55
N ARG A 369 45.61 -18.13 3.65
CA ARG A 369 46.99 -17.78 4.07
C ARG A 369 47.26 -18.21 5.51
N TYR A 370 46.31 -18.02 6.41
CA TYR A 370 46.45 -18.45 7.79
C TYR A 370 46.60 -19.98 7.89
N GLU A 371 45.70 -20.71 7.21
CA GLU A 371 45.71 -22.17 7.18
C GLU A 371 46.99 -22.71 6.53
N LEU A 372 47.44 -22.09 5.45
CA LEU A 372 48.69 -22.42 4.80
C LEU A 372 49.87 -22.22 5.73
N GLY A 373 49.94 -21.10 6.45
CA GLY A 373 50.97 -20.83 7.43
C GLY A 373 50.99 -21.89 8.54
N LYS A 374 49.82 -22.25 9.08
CA LYS A 374 49.74 -23.32 10.09
C LYS A 374 50.08 -24.69 9.53
N ALA A 375 49.70 -25.03 8.33
CA ALA A 375 50.05 -26.29 7.67
C ALA A 375 51.55 -26.38 7.43
N LYS A 376 52.18 -25.31 6.92
CA LYS A 376 53.62 -25.23 6.74
C LYS A 376 54.39 -25.34 8.06
N ASP A 377 53.94 -24.64 9.11
CA ASP A 377 54.54 -24.75 10.45
C ASP A 377 54.47 -26.20 10.99
N ARG A 378 53.35 -26.87 10.77
CA ARG A 378 53.16 -28.25 11.22
C ARG A 378 53.98 -29.23 10.39
N ALA A 379 53.98 -29.07 9.06
CA ALA A 379 54.77 -29.89 8.15
C ALA A 379 56.26 -29.77 8.45
N HIS A 380 56.77 -28.55 8.73
CA HIS A 380 58.12 -28.30 9.15
C HIS A 380 58.54 -29.07 10.41
N ILE A 381 57.62 -29.11 11.41
CA ILE A 381 57.88 -29.92 12.63
C ILE A 381 57.87 -31.42 12.31
N LEU A 382 56.92 -31.90 11.52
CA LEU A 382 56.85 -33.33 11.15
C LEU A 382 58.04 -33.79 10.32
N GLU A 383 58.56 -32.94 9.44
CA GLU A 383 59.77 -33.18 8.69
C GLU A 383 60.93 -33.42 9.62
N GLY A 384 61.12 -32.55 10.63
CA GLY A 384 62.14 -32.72 11.65
C GLY A 384 62.01 -34.03 12.46
N LEU A 385 60.76 -34.37 12.82
CA LEU A 385 60.40 -35.62 13.50
C LEU A 385 60.72 -36.85 12.64
N LYS A 386 60.49 -36.79 11.33
CA LYS A 386 60.78 -37.82 10.36
C LYS A 386 62.29 -38.05 10.27
N ILE A 387 63.08 -36.97 10.12
CA ILE A 387 64.53 -37.03 10.14
C ILE A 387 65.02 -37.70 11.41
N ALA A 388 64.43 -37.37 12.55
CA ALA A 388 64.80 -37.93 13.86
C ALA A 388 64.43 -39.44 13.95
N LEU A 389 63.32 -39.85 13.43
CA LEU A 389 62.85 -41.24 13.43
C LEU A 389 63.67 -42.14 12.45
N ASP A 390 64.17 -41.56 11.34
CA ASP A 390 65.07 -42.22 10.40
C ASP A 390 66.48 -42.45 10.95
N ASN A 391 66.88 -41.56 11.91
CA ASN A 391 68.17 -41.61 12.55
C ASN A 391 68.10 -41.82 14.07
N ILE A 392 67.17 -42.65 14.53
CA ILE A 392 66.70 -42.68 15.90
C ILE A 392 67.84 -42.99 16.88
N ASP A 393 68.68 -43.94 16.58
CA ASP A 393 69.83 -44.36 17.46
C ASP A 393 70.83 -43.23 17.62
N ALA A 394 71.14 -42.50 16.54
CA ALA A 394 72.08 -41.39 16.58
C ALA A 394 71.45 -40.17 17.36
N VAL A 395 70.16 -39.90 17.22
CA VAL A 395 69.41 -38.86 17.94
C VAL A 395 69.38 -39.19 19.44
N ILE A 396 69.06 -40.44 19.82
CA ILE A 396 69.11 -40.87 21.22
C ILE A 396 70.49 -40.78 21.83
N SER A 397 71.52 -41.17 21.06
CA SER A 397 72.92 -41.06 21.50
C SER A 397 73.31 -39.61 21.71
N THR A 398 72.97 -38.72 20.82
CA THR A 398 73.24 -37.28 20.91
C THR A 398 72.55 -36.66 22.13
N ILE A 399 71.32 -36.99 22.40
CA ILE A 399 70.55 -36.48 23.54
C ILE A 399 71.13 -36.98 24.85
N ARG A 400 71.42 -38.30 24.96
CA ARG A 400 72.05 -38.88 26.17
C ARG A 400 73.45 -38.42 26.45
N GLY A 401 74.23 -38.06 25.42
CA GLY A 401 75.60 -37.54 25.53
C GLY A 401 75.64 -36.06 25.93
N SER A 402 74.57 -35.37 25.90
CA SER A 402 74.48 -33.94 26.22
C SER A 402 74.22 -33.70 27.68
N ALA A 403 74.92 -32.75 28.31
CA ALA A 403 74.80 -32.43 29.71
C ALA A 403 73.50 -31.61 30.02
N THR A 404 73.03 -30.86 29.10
CA THR A 404 71.82 -30.03 29.23
C THR A 404 70.93 -30.11 27.98
N ALA A 405 69.61 -29.82 28.12
CA ALA A 405 68.70 -29.77 26.99
C ALA A 405 69.11 -28.73 25.94
N GLU A 406 69.74 -27.66 26.33
CA GLU A 406 70.25 -26.61 25.43
C GLU A 406 71.41 -27.07 24.57
N ILE A 407 72.39 -27.82 25.17
CA ILE A 407 73.45 -28.45 24.45
C ILE A 407 72.97 -29.53 23.50
N ALA A 408 71.99 -30.35 23.97
CA ALA A 408 71.31 -31.35 23.11
C ALA A 408 70.68 -30.70 21.92
N ARG A 409 69.94 -29.58 22.10
CA ARG A 409 69.31 -28.86 21.01
C ARG A 409 70.29 -28.36 19.97
N THR A 410 71.43 -27.74 20.41
CA THR A 410 72.46 -27.23 19.51
C THR A 410 73.08 -28.40 18.77
N ALA A 411 73.42 -29.51 19.45
CA ALA A 411 74.03 -30.68 18.82
C ALA A 411 73.04 -31.34 17.78
N LEU A 412 71.73 -31.38 18.06
CA LEU A 412 70.74 -31.87 17.10
C LEU A 412 70.65 -30.97 15.87
N MET A 413 70.70 -29.67 16.07
CA MET A 413 70.72 -28.70 14.94
C MET A 413 71.93 -28.86 14.05
N GLU A 414 73.10 -29.01 14.62
CA GLU A 414 74.34 -29.14 13.89
C GLU A 414 74.49 -30.51 13.18
N ASN A 415 74.20 -31.60 13.88
CA ASN A 415 74.39 -32.97 13.37
C ASN A 415 73.36 -33.36 12.32
N PHE A 416 72.12 -32.91 12.43
CA PHE A 416 71.02 -33.31 11.55
C PHE A 416 70.50 -32.17 10.68
N LYS A 417 71.08 -30.97 10.71
CA LYS A 417 70.75 -29.77 10.00
C LYS A 417 69.28 -29.35 10.31
N LEU A 418 68.88 -29.51 11.56
CA LEU A 418 67.50 -29.17 12.02
C LEU A 418 67.35 -27.71 12.40
N SER A 419 66.22 -27.16 12.24
CA SER A 419 65.90 -25.84 12.80
C SER A 419 65.78 -25.93 14.33
N GLN A 420 65.86 -24.79 15.01
CA GLN A 420 65.70 -24.72 16.46
C GLN A 420 64.30 -25.27 16.88
N ARG A 421 63.24 -24.98 16.11
CA ARG A 421 61.88 -25.45 16.35
C ARG A 421 61.74 -26.96 16.16
N GLN A 422 62.42 -27.54 15.17
CA GLN A 422 62.42 -28.97 14.92
C GLN A 422 63.25 -29.71 16.03
N ALA A 423 64.39 -29.19 16.41
CA ALA A 423 65.18 -29.76 17.49
C ALA A 423 64.46 -29.72 18.84
N GLN A 424 63.77 -28.65 19.14
CA GLN A 424 62.89 -28.53 20.33
C GLN A 424 61.76 -29.55 20.32
N ALA A 425 61.04 -29.70 19.19
CA ALA A 425 60.00 -30.70 19.03
C ALA A 425 60.45 -32.14 19.22
N ILE A 426 61.69 -32.43 18.81
CA ILE A 426 62.34 -33.74 19.04
C ILE A 426 62.59 -33.93 20.53
N LEU A 427 63.16 -32.93 21.23
CA LEU A 427 63.37 -33.01 22.65
C LEU A 427 62.09 -33.16 23.49
N ASP A 428 61.01 -32.55 23.05
CA ASP A 428 59.69 -32.64 23.69
C ASP A 428 58.91 -33.91 23.33
N MET A 429 59.53 -34.78 22.44
CA MET A 429 58.83 -36.00 21.95
C MET A 429 58.80 -37.08 23.06
N ARG A 430 57.62 -37.62 23.30
CA ARG A 430 57.35 -38.70 24.24
C ARG A 430 57.93 -40.02 23.66
N LEU A 431 58.55 -40.85 24.50
CA LEU A 431 59.04 -42.14 24.09
C LEU A 431 58.03 -43.08 23.42
N GLN A 432 56.78 -42.94 23.73
CA GLN A 432 55.66 -43.64 23.10
C GLN A 432 55.61 -43.41 21.57
N ARG A 433 56.03 -42.27 21.08
CA ARG A 433 56.01 -41.90 19.66
C ARG A 433 57.15 -42.55 18.85
N LEU A 434 58.05 -43.28 19.50
CA LEU A 434 59.10 -44.02 18.83
C LEU A 434 58.70 -45.40 18.32
N THR A 435 57.43 -45.81 18.51
CA THR A 435 56.91 -47.07 18.04
C THR A 435 56.67 -47.06 16.53
N GLY A 436 56.82 -48.22 15.84
CA GLY A 436 56.62 -48.34 14.39
C GLY A 436 55.24 -47.93 13.91
N LEU A 437 54.21 -48.05 14.76
CA LEU A 437 52.84 -47.63 14.44
C LEU A 437 52.72 -46.10 14.43
N GLU A 438 53.38 -45.40 15.37
CA GLU A 438 53.37 -43.94 15.42
C GLU A 438 54.22 -43.32 14.31
N ARG A 439 55.30 -43.99 13.88
CA ARG A 439 56.07 -43.58 12.71
C ARG A 439 55.19 -43.53 11.46
N LYS A 440 54.41 -44.59 11.23
CA LYS A 440 53.50 -44.63 10.10
C LYS A 440 52.44 -43.49 10.13
N LYS A 441 51.90 -43.18 11.29
CA LYS A 441 50.98 -42.05 11.47
C LYS A 441 51.66 -40.67 11.16
N ILE A 442 52.93 -40.51 11.54
CA ILE A 442 53.65 -39.26 11.22
C ILE A 442 53.91 -39.13 9.71
N ASP A 443 54.24 -40.23 9.05
CA ASP A 443 54.40 -40.24 7.60
C ASP A 443 53.11 -39.99 6.85
N GLU A 444 51.99 -40.57 7.30
CA GLU A 444 50.68 -40.33 6.75
C GLU A 444 50.22 -38.87 6.97
N GLU A 445 50.34 -38.34 8.22
CA GLU A 445 50.03 -36.95 8.55
C GLU A 445 50.84 -35.94 7.71
N TYR A 446 52.14 -36.26 7.49
CA TYR A 446 53.00 -35.41 6.69
C TYR A 446 52.62 -35.40 5.22
N ALA A 447 52.27 -36.55 4.65
CA ALA A 447 51.81 -36.66 3.28
C ALA A 447 50.47 -35.88 3.05
N ASP A 448 49.51 -36.07 3.95
CA ASP A 448 48.22 -35.36 3.91
C ASP A 448 48.37 -33.83 4.02
N LEU A 449 49.36 -33.41 4.86
CA LEU A 449 49.67 -31.98 4.97
C LEU A 449 50.34 -31.40 3.73
N LEU A 450 51.19 -32.16 3.04
CA LEU A 450 51.76 -31.70 1.77
C LEU A 450 50.70 -31.53 0.71
N GLU A 451 49.76 -32.47 0.58
CA GLU A 451 48.59 -32.32 -0.33
C GLU A 451 47.74 -31.10 0.03
N THR A 452 47.53 -30.88 1.32
CA THR A 452 46.78 -29.71 1.83
C THR A 452 47.55 -28.40 1.49
N ILE A 453 48.86 -28.36 1.65
CA ILE A 453 49.68 -27.19 1.32
C ILE A 453 49.59 -26.89 -0.17
N ASP A 454 49.78 -27.91 -1.02
CA ASP A 454 49.71 -27.74 -2.47
C ASP A 454 48.34 -27.24 -2.90
N TRP A 455 47.26 -27.77 -2.31
CA TRP A 455 45.89 -27.29 -2.56
C TRP A 455 45.72 -25.82 -2.12
N LEU A 456 46.12 -25.44 -0.90
CA LEU A 456 46.02 -24.07 -0.38
C LEU A 456 46.83 -23.08 -1.22
N GLU A 457 48.04 -23.47 -1.65
CA GLU A 457 48.84 -22.66 -2.57
C GLU A 457 48.19 -22.48 -3.92
N SER A 458 47.55 -23.52 -4.44
CA SER A 458 46.80 -23.47 -5.69
C SER A 458 45.57 -22.55 -5.61
N VAL A 459 44.92 -22.49 -4.46
CA VAL A 459 43.81 -21.58 -4.19
C VAL A 459 44.28 -20.12 -4.18
N LEU A 460 45.42 -19.84 -3.54
CA LEU A 460 45.98 -18.48 -3.51
C LEU A 460 46.49 -18.00 -4.87
N ALA A 461 46.89 -18.92 -5.75
CA ALA A 461 47.38 -18.62 -7.08
C ALA A 461 46.27 -18.39 -8.13
N ASP A 462 45.06 -18.87 -7.87
CA ASP A 462 43.94 -18.85 -8.82
C ASP A 462 42.71 -18.23 -8.22
N GLU A 463 42.33 -17.03 -8.69
CA GLU A 463 41.14 -16.30 -8.25
C GLU A 463 39.86 -17.07 -8.53
N HIS A 464 39.78 -17.85 -9.62
CA HIS A 464 38.63 -18.67 -9.92
C HIS A 464 38.38 -19.74 -8.85
N LYS A 465 39.41 -20.29 -8.26
CA LYS A 465 39.25 -21.23 -7.15
C LYS A 465 38.68 -20.56 -5.91
N VAL A 466 39.12 -19.34 -5.61
CA VAL A 466 38.56 -18.53 -4.51
C VAL A 466 37.09 -18.28 -4.74
N MET A 467 36.69 -17.87 -5.95
CA MET A 467 35.27 -17.63 -6.30
C MET A 467 34.46 -18.92 -6.25
N ASN A 468 35.00 -20.06 -6.62
CA ASN A 468 34.30 -21.36 -6.48
C ASN A 468 34.06 -21.73 -5.02
N ILE A 469 35.06 -21.52 -4.13
CA ILE A 469 34.87 -21.72 -2.70
C ILE A 469 33.73 -20.82 -2.15
N ILE A 470 33.71 -19.53 -2.53
CA ILE A 470 32.64 -18.62 -2.15
C ILE A 470 31.29 -19.15 -2.64
N LYS A 471 31.21 -19.64 -3.87
CA LYS A 471 30.00 -20.21 -4.46
C LYS A 471 29.52 -21.44 -3.68
N GLU A 472 30.44 -22.34 -3.29
CA GLU A 472 30.12 -23.52 -2.48
C GLU A 472 29.66 -23.13 -1.07
N ASP A 473 30.38 -22.21 -0.40
CA ASP A 473 29.98 -21.68 0.91
C ASP A 473 28.57 -21.04 0.86
N LEU A 474 28.27 -20.24 -0.17
CA LEU A 474 26.93 -19.63 -0.36
C LEU A 474 25.84 -20.69 -0.60
N GLN A 475 26.13 -21.71 -1.39
CA GLN A 475 25.18 -22.80 -1.63
C GLN A 475 24.92 -23.62 -0.36
N GLU A 476 25.94 -23.82 0.47
CA GLU A 476 25.79 -24.43 1.78
C GLU A 476 24.91 -23.58 2.69
N MET A 477 25.14 -22.25 2.76
CA MET A 477 24.29 -21.33 3.53
C MET A 477 22.84 -21.38 3.06
N LYS A 478 22.61 -21.38 1.74
CA LYS A 478 21.28 -21.55 1.17
C LYS A 478 20.62 -22.88 1.59
N LYS A 479 21.34 -23.98 1.61
CA LYS A 479 20.85 -25.29 2.04
C LYS A 479 20.52 -25.35 3.54
N ARG A 480 21.31 -24.66 4.37
CA ARG A 480 21.16 -24.67 5.83
C ARG A 480 20.08 -23.73 6.33
N PHE A 481 19.91 -22.58 5.73
CA PHE A 481 19.10 -21.47 6.24
C PHE A 481 18.07 -20.95 5.25
N GLY A 482 18.04 -21.46 4.02
CA GLY A 482 17.09 -21.03 3.00
C GLY A 482 15.66 -21.45 3.35
N ASP A 483 14.74 -20.54 3.10
CA ASP A 483 13.31 -20.72 3.27
C ASP A 483 12.55 -20.14 2.07
N GLU A 484 11.24 -20.32 2.05
CA GLU A 484 10.38 -19.76 1.01
C GLU A 484 10.16 -18.25 1.22
N ARG A 485 9.87 -17.56 0.12
CA ARG A 485 9.46 -16.16 0.13
C ARG A 485 8.15 -16.01 0.91
N ARG A 486 8.08 -15.03 1.79
CA ARG A 486 6.89 -14.69 2.57
C ARG A 486 6.05 -13.61 1.90
N THR A 487 6.70 -12.58 1.33
CA THR A 487 6.04 -11.44 0.70
C THR A 487 5.67 -11.74 -0.75
N GLU A 488 4.42 -11.62 -1.10
CA GLU A 488 3.94 -11.74 -2.48
C GLU A 488 4.27 -10.46 -3.27
N ILE A 489 4.50 -10.57 -4.58
CA ILE A 489 4.71 -9.42 -5.46
C ILE A 489 3.65 -9.47 -6.55
N SER A 490 2.70 -8.54 -6.50
CA SER A 490 1.68 -8.38 -7.53
C SER A 490 2.24 -7.65 -8.74
N ILE A 491 1.82 -8.05 -9.93
CA ILE A 491 2.18 -7.38 -11.18
C ILE A 491 1.34 -6.11 -11.37
N ASP A 492 0.15 -6.08 -10.78
CA ASP A 492 -0.78 -4.95 -10.87
C ASP A 492 -0.36 -3.82 -9.94
N SER A 493 0.20 -2.76 -10.54
CA SER A 493 0.47 -1.49 -9.86
C SER A 493 -0.74 -0.56 -9.85
N SER A 494 -1.82 -0.90 -10.57
CA SER A 494 -3.03 -0.09 -10.59
C SER A 494 -3.57 0.00 -9.16
N GLU A 495 -3.76 1.20 -8.66
CA GLU A 495 -4.79 1.43 -7.66
C GLU A 495 -6.05 0.85 -8.29
N MET A 496 -6.49 -0.33 -7.84
CA MET A 496 -7.80 -0.83 -8.22
C MET A 496 -8.77 0.27 -7.82
N ASP A 497 -9.29 0.98 -8.80
CA ASP A 497 -10.36 1.93 -8.54
C ASP A 497 -11.53 1.09 -7.97
N ILE A 498 -12.25 1.66 -7.04
CA ILE A 498 -13.41 0.98 -6.44
C ILE A 498 -14.35 0.47 -7.55
N GLU A 499 -14.35 1.17 -8.68
CA GLU A 499 -15.12 0.81 -9.87
C GLU A 499 -14.66 -0.50 -10.52
N ASP A 500 -13.36 -0.78 -10.56
CA ASP A 500 -12.80 -2.01 -11.18
C ASP A 500 -13.21 -3.29 -10.43
N LEU A 501 -13.65 -3.17 -9.19
CA LEU A 501 -14.08 -4.30 -8.34
C LEU A 501 -15.59 -4.51 -8.32
N ILE A 502 -16.37 -3.57 -8.83
CA ILE A 502 -17.82 -3.64 -8.88
C ILE A 502 -18.22 -3.98 -10.31
N ALA A 503 -18.97 -5.06 -10.49
CA ALA A 503 -19.48 -5.39 -11.81
C ALA A 503 -20.31 -4.21 -12.36
N GLU A 504 -20.07 -3.84 -13.63
CA GLU A 504 -20.93 -2.89 -14.31
C GLU A 504 -22.25 -3.59 -14.64
N GLU A 505 -23.28 -3.25 -13.90
CA GLU A 505 -24.62 -3.81 -14.04
C GLU A 505 -25.62 -2.68 -14.31
N ASP A 506 -26.60 -2.97 -15.15
CA ASP A 506 -27.72 -2.05 -15.37
C ASP A 506 -28.61 -2.03 -14.14
N ILE A 507 -28.87 -0.83 -13.65
CA ILE A 507 -29.68 -0.58 -12.47
C ILE A 507 -30.86 0.35 -12.77
N VAL A 508 -31.98 0.08 -12.13
CA VAL A 508 -33.13 1.00 -12.07
C VAL A 508 -33.06 1.75 -10.76
N VAL A 509 -32.94 3.05 -10.82
CA VAL A 509 -33.00 3.92 -9.64
C VAL A 509 -34.39 4.53 -9.53
N THR A 510 -34.99 4.44 -8.36
CA THR A 510 -36.32 5.00 -8.06
C THR A 510 -36.17 5.98 -6.90
N ILE A 511 -36.75 7.18 -7.07
CA ILE A 511 -36.90 8.18 -6.02
C ILE A 511 -38.37 8.42 -5.80
N SER A 512 -38.83 8.32 -4.56
CA SER A 512 -40.23 8.55 -4.21
C SER A 512 -40.50 10.03 -3.90
N HIS A 513 -41.78 10.42 -3.95
CA HIS A 513 -42.23 11.77 -3.61
C HIS A 513 -41.87 12.20 -2.17
N GLN A 514 -41.77 11.24 -1.25
CA GLN A 514 -41.32 11.50 0.12
C GLN A 514 -39.78 11.53 0.26
N GLY A 515 -39.05 11.44 -0.85
CA GLY A 515 -37.57 11.51 -0.85
C GLY A 515 -36.85 10.23 -0.42
N TYR A 516 -37.42 9.05 -0.68
CA TYR A 516 -36.76 7.78 -0.53
C TYR A 516 -36.15 7.32 -1.85
N ILE A 517 -34.90 6.91 -1.82
CA ILE A 517 -34.17 6.42 -2.98
C ILE A 517 -33.77 4.96 -2.81
N LYS A 518 -33.81 4.20 -3.90
CA LYS A 518 -33.31 2.83 -3.97
C LYS A 518 -32.84 2.50 -5.37
N ARG A 519 -31.91 1.53 -5.48
CA ARG A 519 -31.58 0.88 -6.74
C ARG A 519 -32.07 -0.56 -6.76
N GLN A 520 -32.28 -1.08 -7.94
CA GLN A 520 -32.65 -2.47 -8.20
C GLN A 520 -31.96 -2.92 -9.47
N THR A 521 -31.66 -4.21 -9.58
CA THR A 521 -31.15 -4.77 -10.83
C THR A 521 -32.27 -4.85 -11.87
N LEU A 522 -31.92 -4.67 -13.14
CA LEU A 522 -32.89 -4.68 -14.24
C LEU A 522 -33.70 -5.99 -14.31
N ASP A 523 -33.07 -7.11 -13.95
CA ASP A 523 -33.70 -8.45 -13.92
C ASP A 523 -34.96 -8.51 -13.05
N ASN A 524 -35.06 -7.67 -12.04
CA ASN A 524 -36.24 -7.57 -11.17
C ASN A 524 -37.42 -6.84 -11.82
N PHE A 525 -37.22 -6.19 -12.99
CA PHE A 525 -38.23 -5.40 -13.72
C PHE A 525 -38.72 -6.06 -15.00
N ARG A 526 -38.32 -7.29 -15.35
CA ARG A 526 -38.74 -7.98 -16.58
C ARG A 526 -40.24 -7.96 -16.75
N SER A 527 -40.71 -7.57 -17.94
CA SER A 527 -42.08 -7.33 -18.33
C SER A 527 -42.93 -8.59 -18.23
N GLN A 528 -44.19 -8.42 -17.79
CA GLN A 528 -45.24 -9.46 -17.92
C GLN A 528 -45.93 -9.34 -19.29
N LYS A 529 -46.14 -10.48 -19.95
CA LYS A 529 -46.88 -10.57 -21.23
C LYS A 529 -48.26 -9.97 -21.09
N ARG A 530 -48.79 -9.38 -22.17
CA ARG A 530 -50.18 -8.87 -22.28
C ARG A 530 -51.19 -9.82 -21.61
N GLY A 531 -52.01 -9.28 -20.69
CA GLY A 531 -53.09 -10.02 -20.02
C GLY A 531 -52.80 -10.33 -18.54
N GLY A 532 -51.65 -9.94 -17.97
CA GLY A 532 -51.34 -10.09 -16.53
C GLY A 532 -51.99 -8.94 -15.72
N VAL A 533 -52.49 -9.25 -14.55
CA VAL A 533 -52.93 -8.25 -13.55
C VAL A 533 -51.70 -7.49 -13.11
N GLY A 534 -51.65 -6.16 -13.32
CA GLY A 534 -50.54 -5.30 -12.90
C GLY A 534 -50.17 -5.52 -11.42
N LYS A 535 -48.88 -5.68 -11.15
CA LYS A 535 -48.42 -5.80 -9.78
C LYS A 535 -48.23 -4.40 -9.19
N THR A 536 -48.91 -4.13 -8.08
CA THR A 536 -48.75 -2.91 -7.29
C THR A 536 -47.28 -2.75 -6.85
N GLY A 537 -46.69 -1.60 -7.16
CA GLY A 537 -45.26 -1.25 -6.84
C GLY A 537 -45.04 -0.86 -5.38
N GLY A 538 -45.89 -1.22 -4.45
CA GLY A 538 -45.74 -0.91 -3.03
C GLY A 538 -46.41 -1.94 -2.13
N SER A 539 -45.88 -2.09 -0.90
CA SER A 539 -46.43 -2.98 0.14
C SER A 539 -47.88 -2.64 0.45
N GLY A 540 -48.71 -3.66 0.47
CA GLY A 540 -50.12 -3.52 0.78
C GLY A 540 -50.41 -2.72 2.03
N LYS A 541 -51.46 -1.87 1.92
CA LYS A 541 -52.07 -1.06 2.96
C LYS A 541 -51.32 0.18 3.48
N LYS A 542 -50.92 1.09 2.60
CA LYS A 542 -51.17 2.54 2.75
C LYS A 542 -50.67 3.25 1.50
N ILE A 543 -51.54 3.95 0.84
CA ILE A 543 -51.36 4.86 -0.30
C ILE A 543 -50.61 6.07 0.24
N ASP A 544 -49.33 6.14 0.21
CA ASP A 544 -48.64 7.35 0.67
C ASP A 544 -47.27 7.65 0.05
N ASP A 545 -46.68 6.81 -0.84
CA ASP A 545 -45.40 7.17 -1.43
C ASP A 545 -45.23 6.61 -2.85
N SER A 546 -45.43 7.48 -3.85
CA SER A 546 -45.27 7.15 -5.27
C SER A 546 -43.88 7.49 -5.77
N ALA A 547 -43.39 6.73 -6.78
CA ALA A 547 -42.14 7.05 -7.47
C ALA A 547 -42.29 8.37 -8.24
N GLU A 548 -41.50 9.36 -7.92
CA GLU A 548 -41.44 10.67 -8.60
C GLU A 548 -40.43 10.65 -9.74
N HIS A 549 -39.26 10.03 -9.52
CA HIS A 549 -38.24 9.83 -10.52
C HIS A 549 -37.90 8.34 -10.64
N LEU A 550 -37.88 7.84 -11.88
CA LEU A 550 -37.43 6.51 -12.24
C LEU A 550 -36.56 6.65 -13.48
N PHE A 551 -35.32 6.12 -13.40
CA PHE A 551 -34.38 6.18 -14.52
C PHE A 551 -33.49 4.98 -14.53
N LEU A 552 -33.02 4.62 -15.72
CA LEU A 552 -32.01 3.59 -15.96
C LEU A 552 -30.63 4.19 -15.84
N SER A 553 -29.71 3.43 -15.27
CA SER A 553 -28.32 3.80 -15.13
C SER A 553 -27.47 2.55 -14.99
N THR A 554 -26.15 2.68 -14.87
CA THR A 554 -25.28 1.57 -14.49
C THR A 554 -24.71 1.81 -13.10
N THR A 555 -24.19 0.75 -12.48
CA THR A 555 -23.48 0.85 -11.21
C THR A 555 -22.34 1.86 -11.26
N HIS A 556 -21.68 2.04 -12.41
CA HIS A 556 -20.51 2.91 -12.60
C HIS A 556 -20.85 4.35 -12.98
N HIS A 557 -22.06 4.64 -13.45
CA HIS A 557 -22.43 6.00 -13.85
C HIS A 557 -22.40 6.97 -12.66
N ASN A 558 -22.03 8.20 -12.93
CA ASN A 558 -22.23 9.31 -12.00
C ASN A 558 -23.68 9.78 -12.09
N ILE A 559 -24.35 9.90 -10.97
CA ILE A 559 -25.71 10.40 -10.90
C ILE A 559 -25.67 11.80 -10.28
N LEU A 560 -26.07 12.79 -11.04
CA LEU A 560 -26.13 14.18 -10.62
C LEU A 560 -27.55 14.51 -10.14
N PHE A 561 -27.67 14.97 -8.92
CA PHE A 561 -28.91 15.39 -8.29
C PHE A 561 -28.96 16.90 -8.21
N PHE A 562 -29.85 17.52 -8.94
CA PHE A 562 -30.09 18.97 -8.91
C PHE A 562 -31.22 19.30 -7.97
N THR A 563 -31.09 20.38 -7.20
CA THR A 563 -32.12 20.82 -6.25
C THR A 563 -32.76 22.13 -6.68
N ASN A 564 -33.97 22.36 -6.17
CA ASN A 564 -34.68 23.61 -6.40
C ASN A 564 -33.91 24.87 -5.97
N ARG A 565 -32.90 24.71 -5.08
CA ARG A 565 -32.01 25.79 -4.65
C ARG A 565 -30.77 26.00 -5.54
N GLY A 566 -30.78 25.40 -6.74
CA GLY A 566 -29.68 25.57 -7.71
C GLY A 566 -28.39 24.89 -7.33
N ARG A 567 -28.41 23.91 -6.44
CA ARG A 567 -27.26 23.08 -6.07
C ARG A 567 -27.27 21.76 -6.80
N VAL A 568 -26.08 21.18 -6.97
CA VAL A 568 -25.89 19.87 -7.56
C VAL A 568 -25.07 18.99 -6.62
N TYR A 569 -25.46 17.74 -6.47
CA TYR A 569 -24.80 16.68 -5.71
C TYR A 569 -24.45 15.54 -6.65
N ARG A 570 -23.40 14.79 -6.35
CA ARG A 570 -22.95 13.65 -7.16
C ARG A 570 -22.84 12.40 -6.30
N GLN A 571 -23.34 11.28 -6.81
CA GLN A 571 -23.19 9.94 -6.29
C GLN A 571 -22.87 8.98 -7.43
N LYS A 572 -22.18 7.90 -7.13
CA LYS A 572 -22.03 6.76 -8.05
C LYS A 572 -23.25 5.83 -7.94
N GLY A 573 -23.60 5.18 -9.05
CA GLY A 573 -24.74 4.24 -9.05
C GLY A 573 -24.61 3.15 -7.99
N TYR A 574 -23.42 2.60 -7.79
CA TYR A 574 -23.15 1.56 -6.78
C TYR A 574 -23.25 2.08 -5.33
N GLU A 575 -23.17 3.37 -5.08
CA GLU A 575 -23.32 3.97 -3.75
C GLU A 575 -24.80 4.11 -3.33
N ILE A 576 -25.73 3.98 -4.27
CA ILE A 576 -27.18 3.97 -3.95
C ILE A 576 -27.53 2.61 -3.36
N PRO A 577 -28.16 2.55 -2.19
CA PRO A 577 -28.51 1.30 -1.54
C PRO A 577 -29.43 0.43 -2.38
N GLU A 578 -29.10 -0.85 -2.49
CA GLU A 578 -29.96 -1.84 -3.14
C GLU A 578 -31.12 -2.20 -2.21
N ALA A 579 -32.30 -2.29 -2.78
CA ALA A 579 -33.45 -2.67 -1.99
C ALA A 579 -34.46 -3.48 -2.84
N SER A 580 -35.20 -4.36 -2.20
CA SER A 580 -36.23 -5.16 -2.86
C SER A 580 -37.36 -4.28 -3.42
N ARG A 581 -38.15 -4.82 -4.36
CA ARG A 581 -39.24 -4.11 -5.01
C ARG A 581 -40.26 -3.50 -4.02
N THR A 582 -40.54 -4.19 -2.94
CA THR A 582 -41.52 -3.78 -1.91
C THR A 582 -40.90 -2.94 -0.78
N ALA A 583 -39.60 -2.79 -0.71
CA ALA A 583 -38.94 -1.99 0.32
C ALA A 583 -39.07 -0.49 0.02
N LYS A 584 -39.15 0.31 1.07
CA LYS A 584 -39.34 1.77 0.99
C LYS A 584 -38.06 2.47 0.46
N GLY A 585 -36.90 1.85 0.59
CA GLY A 585 -35.62 2.45 0.26
C GLY A 585 -35.01 3.28 1.41
N THR A 586 -33.95 4.03 1.12
CA THR A 586 -33.24 4.89 2.07
C THR A 586 -33.62 6.36 1.86
N ALA A 587 -33.81 7.11 2.92
CA ALA A 587 -34.11 8.54 2.79
C ALA A 587 -32.91 9.25 2.12
N ILE A 588 -33.17 10.02 1.07
CA ILE A 588 -32.15 10.68 0.25
C ILE A 588 -31.29 11.66 1.06
N ILE A 589 -31.83 12.21 2.14
CA ILE A 589 -31.10 13.08 3.07
C ILE A 589 -29.96 12.33 3.80
N ASN A 590 -30.04 11.00 3.91
CA ASN A 590 -28.98 10.18 4.47
C ASN A 590 -27.86 9.90 3.44
N LEU A 591 -28.17 10.08 2.16
CA LEU A 591 -27.22 9.85 1.06
C LEU A 591 -26.53 11.15 0.63
N LEU A 592 -27.30 12.24 0.59
CA LEU A 592 -26.87 13.57 0.15
C LEU A 592 -26.97 14.56 1.31
N ALA A 593 -25.95 15.40 1.48
CA ALA A 593 -25.97 16.45 2.50
C ALA A 593 -26.88 17.61 2.10
N LEU A 594 -28.19 17.35 1.93
CA LEU A 594 -29.18 18.36 1.56
C LEU A 594 -29.35 19.39 2.67
N MET A 595 -29.52 20.65 2.28
CA MET A 595 -29.85 21.72 3.20
C MET A 595 -31.34 21.70 3.58
N PRO A 596 -31.75 22.27 4.73
CA PRO A 596 -33.12 22.38 5.08
C PRO A 596 -33.97 23.06 3.99
N GLY A 597 -35.05 22.41 3.54
CA GLY A 597 -35.94 22.91 2.49
C GLY A 597 -35.48 22.65 1.04
N GLU A 598 -34.35 22.01 0.82
CA GLU A 598 -33.96 21.55 -0.52
C GLU A 598 -34.79 20.32 -0.93
N LYS A 599 -35.22 20.34 -2.21
CA LYS A 599 -35.90 19.25 -2.88
C LYS A 599 -35.20 18.92 -4.18
N ILE A 600 -35.17 17.65 -4.55
CA ILE A 600 -34.61 17.23 -5.84
C ILE A 600 -35.56 17.68 -6.94
N THR A 601 -35.01 18.37 -7.95
CA THR A 601 -35.73 18.86 -9.10
C THR A 601 -35.46 18.02 -10.34
N ALA A 602 -34.21 17.60 -10.52
CA ALA A 602 -33.80 16.77 -11.65
C ALA A 602 -32.70 15.79 -11.24
N VAL A 603 -32.66 14.65 -11.90
CA VAL A 603 -31.62 13.62 -11.72
C VAL A 603 -31.11 13.20 -13.07
N ILE A 604 -29.84 13.38 -13.28
CA ILE A 604 -29.19 13.14 -14.57
C ILE A 604 -28.08 12.09 -14.41
N PRO A 605 -28.23 10.90 -15.00
CA PRO A 605 -27.16 9.93 -15.06
C PRO A 605 -26.11 10.38 -16.09
N VAL A 606 -24.84 10.35 -15.72
CA VAL A 606 -23.72 10.79 -16.58
C VAL A 606 -22.68 9.68 -16.61
N LYS A 607 -22.41 9.15 -17.81
CA LYS A 607 -21.38 8.15 -18.02
C LYS A 607 -20.00 8.77 -17.89
N GLU A 608 -19.76 9.83 -18.65
CA GLU A 608 -18.49 10.55 -18.74
C GLU A 608 -18.72 12.05 -18.79
N PHE A 609 -17.82 12.82 -18.19
CA PHE A 609 -17.85 14.30 -18.25
C PHE A 609 -17.16 14.80 -19.52
N ARG A 610 -17.94 14.95 -20.62
CA ARG A 610 -17.43 15.40 -21.90
C ARG A 610 -17.53 16.92 -22.06
N GLU A 611 -16.56 17.53 -22.74
CA GLU A 611 -16.53 18.97 -23.03
C GLU A 611 -17.62 19.40 -24.03
N GLU A 612 -18.13 18.49 -24.83
CA GLU A 612 -19.12 18.72 -25.85
C GLU A 612 -20.58 18.57 -25.37
N GLN A 613 -20.75 18.33 -24.07
CA GLN A 613 -22.07 18.21 -23.44
C GLN A 613 -22.30 19.33 -22.45
N TYR A 614 -23.55 19.72 -22.31
CA TYR A 614 -23.95 20.84 -21.49
C TYR A 614 -25.12 20.49 -20.59
N MET A 615 -25.18 21.12 -19.42
CA MET A 615 -26.36 21.16 -18.59
C MET A 615 -27.13 22.47 -18.84
N PHE A 616 -28.36 22.33 -19.39
CA PHE A 616 -29.23 23.45 -19.57
C PHE A 616 -30.23 23.50 -18.41
N MET A 617 -30.39 24.68 -17.82
CA MET A 617 -31.16 24.88 -16.60
C MET A 617 -32.18 26.00 -16.81
N ALA A 618 -33.37 25.85 -16.21
CA ALA A 618 -34.37 26.90 -16.20
C ALA A 618 -34.98 27.11 -14.81
N THR A 619 -35.35 28.33 -14.52
CA THR A 619 -35.98 28.75 -13.26
C THR A 619 -37.47 29.12 -13.45
N ASN A 620 -38.21 29.10 -12.36
CA ASN A 620 -39.60 29.52 -12.36
C ASN A 620 -39.81 30.99 -12.80
N LYS A 621 -38.79 31.84 -12.69
CA LYS A 621 -38.82 33.26 -13.15
C LYS A 621 -38.46 33.41 -14.63
N GLY A 622 -38.19 32.28 -15.32
CA GLY A 622 -37.85 32.28 -16.74
C GLY A 622 -36.42 32.64 -17.04
N THR A 623 -35.53 32.60 -16.05
CA THR A 623 -34.10 32.64 -16.25
C THR A 623 -33.58 31.30 -16.75
N VAL A 624 -32.70 31.31 -17.74
CA VAL A 624 -32.05 30.10 -18.27
C VAL A 624 -30.55 30.20 -18.23
N LYS A 625 -29.90 29.05 -18.08
CA LYS A 625 -28.46 28.98 -18.01
C LYS A 625 -27.95 27.71 -18.68
N LYS A 626 -26.79 27.84 -19.35
CA LYS A 626 -26.03 26.71 -19.92
C LYS A 626 -24.65 26.65 -19.33
N ILE A 627 -24.26 25.52 -18.78
CA ILE A 627 -22.91 25.26 -18.26
C ILE A 627 -22.32 24.02 -18.95
N ASN A 628 -21.00 23.96 -19.05
CA ASN A 628 -20.32 22.79 -19.56
C ASN A 628 -20.42 21.63 -18.55
N LEU A 629 -20.70 20.42 -19.02
CA LEU A 629 -20.80 19.24 -18.16
C LEU A 629 -19.49 18.99 -17.38
N LYS A 630 -18.34 19.26 -17.99
CA LYS A 630 -17.03 19.09 -17.38
C LYS A 630 -16.82 19.97 -16.16
N ASP A 631 -17.45 21.12 -16.08
CA ASP A 631 -17.40 22.00 -14.89
C ASP A 631 -18.01 21.33 -13.64
N LEU A 632 -18.80 20.26 -13.82
CA LEU A 632 -19.42 19.49 -12.76
C LEU A 632 -18.61 18.24 -12.35
N GLU A 633 -17.49 17.93 -12.99
CA GLU A 633 -16.64 16.79 -12.66
C GLU A 633 -16.11 16.86 -11.21
N SER A 634 -15.88 18.08 -10.71
CA SER A 634 -15.36 18.32 -9.36
C SER A 634 -16.43 18.35 -8.25
N VAL A 635 -17.69 18.04 -8.56
CA VAL A 635 -18.79 18.00 -7.57
C VAL A 635 -18.51 16.95 -6.50
N ARG A 636 -18.63 17.35 -5.22
CA ARG A 636 -18.44 16.50 -4.05
C ARG A 636 -19.78 16.17 -3.38
N LYS A 637 -19.76 15.22 -2.43
CA LYS A 637 -20.93 14.83 -1.61
C LYS A 637 -21.59 15.98 -0.87
N ASN A 638 -20.85 17.05 -0.56
CA ASN A 638 -21.37 18.25 0.14
C ASN A 638 -22.13 19.20 -0.78
N GLY A 639 -22.27 18.84 -2.05
CA GLY A 639 -22.94 19.66 -3.05
C GLY A 639 -22.18 20.90 -3.46
N MET A 640 -22.56 21.43 -4.62
CA MET A 640 -21.96 22.61 -5.24
C MET A 640 -23.04 23.46 -5.88
N ILE A 641 -22.83 24.77 -5.94
CA ILE A 641 -23.73 25.67 -6.66
C ILE A 641 -23.57 25.42 -8.16
N ALA A 642 -24.67 25.13 -8.84
CA ALA A 642 -24.78 25.00 -10.30
C ALA A 642 -25.31 26.30 -10.93
N ILE A 643 -26.24 26.98 -10.25
CA ILE A 643 -26.80 28.27 -10.63
C ILE A 643 -27.03 29.11 -9.36
N ASN A 644 -26.72 30.38 -9.40
CA ASN A 644 -27.15 31.31 -8.35
C ASN A 644 -28.59 31.74 -8.61
N LEU A 645 -29.43 31.66 -7.59
CA LEU A 645 -30.82 32.00 -7.60
C LEU A 645 -31.09 33.17 -6.64
N ASP A 646 -32.08 33.98 -6.94
CA ASP A 646 -32.63 34.96 -6.02
C ASP A 646 -33.47 34.28 -4.94
N ASP A 647 -33.80 34.96 -3.84
CA ASP A 647 -34.45 34.38 -2.68
C ASP A 647 -35.87 33.78 -2.99
N ASP A 648 -36.55 34.30 -4.01
CA ASP A 648 -37.88 33.89 -4.47
C ASP A 648 -37.82 33.11 -5.78
N GLU A 649 -36.67 32.65 -6.21
CA GLU A 649 -36.42 31.92 -7.43
C GLU A 649 -36.09 30.44 -7.15
N ASP A 650 -36.75 29.53 -7.84
CA ASP A 650 -36.50 28.08 -7.77
C ASP A 650 -36.06 27.54 -9.13
N LEU A 651 -35.11 26.62 -9.14
CA LEU A 651 -34.76 25.82 -10.31
C LEU A 651 -35.87 24.81 -10.58
N ILE A 652 -36.44 24.82 -11.82
CA ILE A 652 -37.59 23.96 -12.15
C ILE A 652 -37.24 22.82 -13.11
N GLY A 653 -36.13 22.91 -13.83
CA GLY A 653 -35.74 21.90 -14.81
C GLY A 653 -34.25 21.97 -15.14
N VAL A 654 -33.68 20.79 -15.38
CA VAL A 654 -32.31 20.60 -15.87
C VAL A 654 -32.33 19.50 -16.91
N GLU A 655 -31.71 19.75 -18.07
CA GLU A 655 -31.58 18.79 -19.15
C GLU A 655 -30.14 18.70 -19.62
N LEU A 656 -29.74 17.50 -20.03
CA LEU A 656 -28.45 17.26 -20.67
C LEU A 656 -28.60 17.49 -22.16
N THR A 657 -27.78 18.39 -22.74
CA THR A 657 -27.80 18.75 -24.15
C THR A 657 -26.44 18.59 -24.80
N ASP A 658 -26.47 18.52 -26.14
CA ASP A 658 -25.25 18.36 -26.97
C ASP A 658 -24.75 19.69 -27.58
N GLY A 659 -25.36 20.83 -27.22
CA GLY A 659 -25.02 22.13 -27.78
C GLY A 659 -25.78 22.53 -29.03
N ASN A 660 -26.60 21.63 -29.60
CA ASN A 660 -27.34 21.85 -30.84
C ASN A 660 -28.84 21.63 -30.68
N SER A 661 -29.31 21.41 -29.49
CA SER A 661 -30.73 21.18 -29.18
C SER A 661 -31.53 22.49 -29.19
N GLU A 662 -32.83 22.40 -29.34
CA GLU A 662 -33.72 23.52 -29.10
C GLU A 662 -34.40 23.37 -27.75
N ILE A 663 -34.64 24.47 -27.08
CA ILE A 663 -35.26 24.50 -25.76
C ILE A 663 -36.66 25.02 -25.85
N ILE A 664 -37.59 24.33 -25.19
CA ILE A 664 -38.97 24.76 -25.06
C ILE A 664 -39.30 25.00 -23.59
N LEU A 665 -39.80 26.18 -23.26
CA LEU A 665 -40.29 26.54 -21.94
C LEU A 665 -41.79 26.71 -21.98
N ALA A 666 -42.48 26.23 -20.95
CA ALA A 666 -43.95 26.48 -20.78
C ALA A 666 -44.23 27.18 -19.46
N THR A 667 -45.17 28.08 -19.52
CA THR A 667 -45.66 28.85 -18.36
C THR A 667 -46.95 28.29 -17.81
N ARG A 668 -47.21 28.59 -16.57
CA ARG A 668 -48.44 28.21 -15.86
C ARG A 668 -49.72 28.73 -16.52
N ASN A 669 -49.65 29.91 -17.12
CA ASN A 669 -50.78 30.52 -17.83
C ASN A 669 -50.92 30.06 -19.30
N GLY A 670 -50.21 28.96 -19.70
CA GLY A 670 -50.39 28.34 -21.00
C GLY A 670 -49.66 29.02 -22.13
N ILE A 671 -48.57 29.73 -21.89
CA ILE A 671 -47.68 30.28 -22.90
C ILE A 671 -46.48 29.37 -23.05
N ALA A 672 -45.91 29.22 -24.24
CA ALA A 672 -44.67 28.54 -24.50
C ALA A 672 -43.73 29.34 -25.41
N ILE A 673 -42.44 29.18 -25.24
CA ILE A 673 -41.41 29.73 -26.13
C ILE A 673 -40.45 28.61 -26.53
N ARG A 674 -40.10 28.52 -27.82
CA ARG A 674 -39.10 27.60 -28.37
C ARG A 674 -37.99 28.45 -28.95
N PHE A 675 -36.74 28.16 -28.59
CA PHE A 675 -35.55 28.88 -29.03
C PHE A 675 -34.33 27.94 -29.12
N ASP A 676 -33.31 28.35 -29.83
CA ASP A 676 -32.09 27.61 -29.99
C ASP A 676 -31.23 27.70 -28.73
N GLU A 677 -30.67 26.57 -28.22
CA GLU A 677 -29.80 26.60 -27.05
C GLU A 677 -28.53 27.41 -27.31
N GLN A 678 -28.12 27.62 -28.57
CA GLN A 678 -26.98 28.45 -28.94
C GLN A 678 -27.22 29.94 -28.63
N ASP A 679 -28.49 30.37 -28.53
CA ASP A 679 -28.83 31.73 -28.09
C ASP A 679 -28.39 31.96 -26.63
N VAL A 680 -28.09 30.89 -25.89
CA VAL A 680 -27.60 30.97 -24.50
C VAL A 680 -26.12 30.61 -24.47
N ARG A 681 -25.29 31.62 -24.19
CA ARG A 681 -23.85 31.40 -24.05
C ARG A 681 -23.55 30.47 -22.87
N THR A 682 -22.51 29.67 -22.98
CA THR A 682 -21.97 28.90 -21.85
C THR A 682 -21.45 29.83 -20.76
N MET A 683 -21.79 29.57 -19.50
CA MET A 683 -21.48 30.42 -18.36
C MET A 683 -20.86 29.61 -17.23
N GLY A 684 -20.09 30.27 -16.37
CA GLY A 684 -19.54 29.64 -15.18
C GLY A 684 -20.62 29.30 -14.14
N ARG A 685 -20.31 28.37 -13.24
CA ARG A 685 -21.25 27.82 -12.23
C ARG A 685 -21.96 28.87 -11.36
N THR A 686 -21.26 29.91 -10.95
CA THR A 686 -21.77 30.97 -10.04
C THR A 686 -22.52 32.09 -10.74
N ALA A 687 -22.79 31.98 -12.04
CA ALA A 687 -23.59 32.96 -12.75
C ALA A 687 -25.09 32.75 -12.48
N HIS A 688 -25.90 33.83 -12.55
CA HIS A 688 -27.35 33.79 -12.42
C HIS A 688 -28.07 33.26 -13.68
N GLY A 689 -27.48 33.45 -14.84
CA GLY A 689 -28.12 33.08 -16.11
C GLY A 689 -28.56 34.30 -16.92
N VAL A 690 -29.42 34.05 -17.91
CA VAL A 690 -29.96 35.06 -18.83
C VAL A 690 -31.45 34.83 -19.00
N LYS A 691 -32.16 35.85 -19.41
CA LYS A 691 -33.60 35.76 -19.63
C LYS A 691 -33.94 34.81 -20.78
N GLY A 692 -34.71 33.73 -20.49
CA GLY A 692 -35.23 32.76 -21.45
C GLY A 692 -36.59 33.18 -22.03
N ILE A 693 -37.48 33.64 -21.18
CA ILE A 693 -38.83 34.11 -21.53
C ILE A 693 -39.20 35.39 -20.77
N SER A 694 -39.99 36.28 -21.38
CA SER A 694 -40.58 37.43 -20.69
C SER A 694 -41.97 37.05 -20.19
N LEU A 695 -42.07 36.88 -18.89
CA LEU A 695 -43.30 36.50 -18.22
C LEU A 695 -44.30 37.68 -18.09
N ASN A 696 -45.59 37.39 -18.15
CA ASN A 696 -46.60 38.33 -17.75
C ASN A 696 -46.68 38.43 -16.22
N TYR A 697 -47.31 39.47 -15.72
CA TYR A 697 -47.42 39.65 -14.27
C TYR A 697 -48.16 38.46 -13.62
N GLY A 698 -47.53 37.86 -12.62
CA GLY A 698 -48.09 36.72 -11.88
C GLY A 698 -47.99 35.37 -12.60
N ASP A 699 -47.31 35.29 -13.75
CA ASP A 699 -47.02 34.03 -14.44
C ASP A 699 -45.65 33.46 -14.02
N GLU A 700 -45.49 32.17 -14.13
CA GLU A 700 -44.21 31.45 -13.83
C GLU A 700 -43.99 30.33 -14.85
N VAL A 701 -42.71 30.01 -15.08
CA VAL A 701 -42.36 28.84 -15.88
C VAL A 701 -42.54 27.59 -15.01
N VAL A 702 -43.23 26.57 -15.57
CA VAL A 702 -43.54 25.32 -14.87
C VAL A 702 -42.84 24.11 -15.49
N ALA A 703 -42.40 24.24 -16.75
CA ALA A 703 -41.71 23.13 -17.43
C ALA A 703 -40.65 23.63 -18.40
N MET A 704 -39.63 22.86 -18.57
CA MET A 704 -38.56 22.97 -19.57
C MET A 704 -38.31 21.59 -20.15
N ASP A 705 -38.11 21.54 -21.46
CA ASP A 705 -37.65 20.32 -22.13
C ASP A 705 -36.79 20.67 -23.34
N SER A 706 -36.03 19.69 -23.83
CA SER A 706 -35.19 19.81 -25.02
C SER A 706 -35.89 19.16 -26.22
N VAL A 707 -35.78 19.77 -27.38
CA VAL A 707 -36.29 19.28 -28.64
C VAL A 707 -35.08 18.92 -29.52
N SER A 708 -34.92 17.65 -29.79
CA SER A 708 -33.85 17.13 -30.67
C SER A 708 -34.41 16.72 -32.05
N ASP A 709 -35.69 16.50 -32.16
CA ASP A 709 -36.36 16.11 -33.40
C ASP A 709 -37.61 16.97 -33.64
N GLU A 710 -37.76 17.53 -34.85
CA GLU A 710 -38.92 18.34 -35.24
C GLU A 710 -40.19 17.51 -35.43
N ASP A 711 -40.08 16.21 -35.59
CA ASP A 711 -41.25 15.31 -35.73
C ASP A 711 -41.82 14.87 -34.37
N SER A 712 -41.19 15.26 -33.27
CA SER A 712 -41.68 15.05 -31.91
C SER A 712 -42.95 15.84 -31.61
N GLU A 713 -43.66 15.46 -30.57
CA GLU A 713 -44.87 16.14 -30.11
C GLU A 713 -44.68 16.71 -28.70
N VAL A 714 -45.40 17.75 -28.40
CA VAL A 714 -45.42 18.38 -27.06
C VAL A 714 -46.69 17.97 -26.36
N LEU A 715 -46.59 17.24 -25.31
CA LEU A 715 -47.69 16.95 -24.36
C LEU A 715 -47.76 18.09 -23.34
N THR A 716 -48.98 18.63 -23.15
CA THR A 716 -49.24 19.62 -22.13
C THR A 716 -50.39 19.11 -21.26
N ALA A 717 -50.22 19.16 -19.93
CA ALA A 717 -51.21 18.77 -18.94
C ALA A 717 -51.53 19.91 -17.98
N THR A 718 -52.79 19.92 -17.45
CA THR A 718 -53.26 20.94 -16.53
C THR A 718 -53.73 20.36 -15.20
N GLU A 719 -53.88 21.21 -14.21
CA GLU A 719 -54.25 20.83 -12.82
C GLU A 719 -55.58 20.09 -12.71
N PHE A 720 -56.53 20.29 -13.64
CA PHE A 720 -57.81 19.60 -13.63
C PHE A 720 -57.89 18.39 -14.57
N GLY A 721 -56.69 17.82 -14.92
CA GLY A 721 -56.64 16.59 -15.68
C GLY A 721 -56.96 16.72 -17.16
N MET A 722 -56.97 17.91 -17.71
CA MET A 722 -57.07 18.15 -19.16
C MET A 722 -55.67 18.18 -19.78
N GLY A 723 -55.55 17.76 -21.01
CA GLY A 723 -54.28 17.81 -21.74
C GLY A 723 -54.43 17.49 -23.21
N LYS A 724 -53.32 17.59 -23.96
CA LYS A 724 -53.27 17.35 -25.41
C LYS A 724 -51.86 17.13 -25.88
N ARG A 725 -51.72 16.50 -27.01
CA ARG A 725 -50.51 16.48 -27.84
C ARG A 725 -50.57 17.57 -28.89
N THR A 726 -49.46 18.20 -29.21
CA THR A 726 -49.35 19.22 -30.26
C THR A 726 -47.99 19.03 -30.94
N GLU A 727 -47.93 19.03 -32.28
CA GLU A 727 -46.69 18.92 -33.02
C GLU A 727 -45.70 20.02 -32.65
N VAL A 728 -44.46 19.68 -32.48
CA VAL A 728 -43.38 20.64 -32.21
C VAL A 728 -43.32 21.73 -33.29
N LYS A 729 -43.60 21.38 -34.55
CA LYS A 729 -43.64 22.31 -35.67
C LYS A 729 -44.62 23.46 -35.52
N GLU A 730 -45.69 23.32 -34.74
CA GLU A 730 -46.60 24.42 -34.45
C GLU A 730 -45.99 25.47 -33.53
N TYR A 731 -44.90 25.15 -32.79
CA TYR A 731 -44.19 26.11 -31.95
C TYR A 731 -43.05 26.74 -32.76
N ARG A 732 -43.37 27.90 -33.38
CA ARG A 732 -42.37 28.62 -34.18
C ARG A 732 -41.12 28.94 -33.35
N LYS A 733 -39.97 28.74 -33.91
CA LYS A 733 -38.69 29.14 -33.32
C LYS A 733 -38.62 30.64 -33.12
N GLN A 734 -38.21 31.11 -31.97
CA GLN A 734 -38.09 32.54 -31.59
C GLN A 734 -36.70 32.74 -30.96
N THR A 735 -36.27 33.99 -30.83
CA THR A 735 -35.12 34.31 -30.00
C THR A 735 -35.52 34.25 -28.53
N ARG A 736 -34.55 33.83 -27.66
CA ARG A 736 -34.78 33.81 -26.21
C ARG A 736 -35.23 35.19 -25.68
N GLY A 737 -35.94 35.20 -24.56
CA GLY A 737 -36.42 36.44 -23.91
C GLY A 737 -37.69 37.02 -24.55
N GLY A 738 -38.26 36.39 -25.56
CA GLY A 738 -39.56 36.78 -26.15
C GLY A 738 -40.73 36.52 -25.20
N LYS A 739 -41.92 36.98 -25.57
CA LYS A 739 -43.18 36.77 -24.83
C LYS A 739 -43.77 35.37 -25.01
N GLY A 740 -43.24 34.58 -25.97
CA GLY A 740 -43.80 33.29 -26.30
C GLY A 740 -45.10 33.34 -27.11
N ILE A 741 -45.74 32.19 -27.26
CA ILE A 741 -47.01 31.99 -27.97
C ILE A 741 -47.94 31.13 -27.12
N ILE A 742 -49.22 31.20 -27.40
CA ILE A 742 -50.23 30.37 -26.69
C ILE A 742 -49.90 28.88 -26.96
N ASN A 743 -49.70 28.15 -25.89
CA ASN A 743 -49.55 26.70 -25.87
C ASN A 743 -50.88 26.01 -25.58
N MET A 744 -51.59 26.50 -24.57
CA MET A 744 -52.85 25.92 -24.19
C MET A 744 -53.85 27.02 -23.80
N LYS A 745 -55.11 26.88 -24.19
CA LYS A 745 -56.17 27.83 -23.81
C LYS A 745 -56.62 27.53 -22.40
N ILE A 746 -56.26 28.40 -21.46
CA ILE A 746 -56.62 28.31 -20.04
C ILE A 746 -58.03 28.83 -19.82
N THR A 747 -58.84 28.05 -19.10
CA THR A 747 -60.20 28.36 -18.72
C THR A 747 -60.48 27.81 -17.32
N GLU A 748 -61.56 28.19 -16.67
CA GLU A 748 -62.01 27.63 -15.40
C GLU A 748 -62.17 26.09 -15.43
N LYS A 749 -62.43 25.51 -16.60
CA LYS A 749 -62.56 24.06 -16.78
C LYS A 749 -61.22 23.33 -16.91
N THR A 750 -60.23 23.96 -17.46
CA THR A 750 -58.90 23.36 -17.64
C THR A 750 -58.03 23.51 -16.42
N GLY A 751 -58.19 24.60 -15.70
CA GLY A 751 -57.18 25.01 -14.69
C GLY A 751 -55.87 25.42 -15.32
N LEU A 752 -54.85 25.61 -14.54
CA LEU A 752 -53.54 26.08 -14.93
C LEU A 752 -52.65 24.92 -15.47
N VAL A 753 -51.67 25.21 -16.29
CA VAL A 753 -50.71 24.20 -16.77
C VAL A 753 -49.79 23.78 -15.60
N ILE A 754 -49.64 22.48 -15.45
CA ILE A 754 -48.79 21.87 -14.40
C ILE A 754 -47.46 21.30 -14.96
N GLY A 755 -47.45 20.96 -16.24
CA GLY A 755 -46.31 20.37 -16.87
C GLY A 755 -46.42 20.27 -18.39
N MET A 756 -45.29 20.19 -19.00
CA MET A 756 -45.12 19.98 -20.43
C MET A 756 -43.91 19.04 -20.64
N LYS A 757 -44.06 18.10 -21.58
CA LYS A 757 -42.98 17.20 -21.98
C LYS A 757 -42.95 17.04 -23.49
N VAL A 758 -41.75 16.98 -24.06
CA VAL A 758 -41.55 16.53 -25.45
C VAL A 758 -41.62 15.01 -25.44
N ILE A 759 -42.47 14.47 -26.27
CA ILE A 759 -42.79 13.03 -26.29
C ILE A 759 -42.69 12.47 -27.69
N ASN A 760 -42.47 11.17 -27.76
CA ASN A 760 -42.52 10.36 -28.97
C ASN A 760 -43.72 9.40 -28.87
N PRO A 761 -44.29 8.95 -30.03
CA PRO A 761 -45.47 8.09 -30.04
C PRO A 761 -45.35 6.80 -29.23
N ASP A 762 -44.13 6.27 -29.08
CA ASP A 762 -43.86 4.97 -28.45
C ASP A 762 -43.67 5.06 -26.92
N GLN A 763 -44.03 6.20 -26.34
CA GLN A 763 -43.88 6.43 -24.88
C GLN A 763 -45.19 6.29 -24.15
N GLU A 764 -45.10 6.02 -22.87
CA GLU A 764 -46.19 6.15 -21.91
C GLU A 764 -46.03 7.40 -21.07
N ILE A 765 -47.12 7.95 -20.61
CA ILE A 765 -47.13 9.03 -19.62
C ILE A 765 -47.65 8.55 -18.28
N MET A 766 -47.15 9.13 -17.26
CA MET A 766 -47.64 8.97 -15.89
C MET A 766 -48.06 10.34 -15.32
N MET A 767 -49.24 10.41 -14.81
CA MET A 767 -49.76 11.59 -14.11
C MET A 767 -50.06 11.22 -12.66
N ILE A 768 -49.69 12.12 -11.76
CA ILE A 768 -49.87 11.94 -10.32
C ILE A 768 -50.70 13.09 -9.78
N THR A 769 -51.66 12.77 -8.92
CA THR A 769 -52.51 13.78 -8.26
C THR A 769 -52.04 14.11 -6.86
N ALA A 770 -52.47 15.21 -6.30
CA ALA A 770 -52.18 15.62 -4.92
C ALA A 770 -52.63 14.60 -3.89
N ALA A 771 -53.72 13.84 -4.15
CA ALA A 771 -54.19 12.73 -3.34
C ALA A 771 -53.42 11.42 -3.56
N GLY A 772 -52.36 11.41 -4.42
CA GLY A 772 -51.52 10.24 -4.68
C GLY A 772 -52.11 9.23 -5.67
N LEU A 773 -53.13 9.59 -6.42
CA LEU A 773 -53.63 8.74 -7.50
C LEU A 773 -52.69 8.82 -8.70
N ILE A 774 -52.36 7.67 -9.25
CA ILE A 774 -51.48 7.53 -10.42
C ILE A 774 -52.28 6.98 -11.59
N ILE A 775 -52.19 7.67 -12.71
CA ILE A 775 -52.64 7.13 -14.01
C ILE A 775 -51.47 6.95 -14.93
N ARG A 776 -51.50 5.86 -15.68
CA ARG A 776 -50.55 5.52 -16.73
C ARG A 776 -51.32 5.35 -18.03
N THR A 777 -50.88 6.05 -19.07
CA THR A 777 -51.60 6.10 -20.35
C THR A 777 -50.60 6.11 -21.48
N ASP A 778 -50.86 5.31 -22.55
CA ASP A 778 -50.03 5.35 -23.75
C ASP A 778 -50.22 6.70 -24.45
N VAL A 779 -49.14 7.23 -25.02
CA VAL A 779 -49.16 8.53 -25.69
C VAL A 779 -50.15 8.55 -26.87
N ASP A 780 -50.24 7.46 -27.63
CA ASP A 780 -51.15 7.35 -28.80
C ASP A 780 -52.60 7.43 -28.43
N GLN A 781 -53.01 7.15 -27.22
CA GLN A 781 -54.40 7.28 -26.77
C GLN A 781 -54.79 8.74 -26.53
N ILE A 782 -53.84 9.67 -26.51
CA ILE A 782 -54.06 11.09 -26.31
C ILE A 782 -54.25 11.75 -27.68
N SER A 783 -55.37 12.44 -27.84
CA SER A 783 -55.66 13.12 -29.11
C SER A 783 -54.73 14.30 -29.36
N GLN A 784 -54.32 14.47 -30.61
CA GLN A 784 -53.55 15.57 -31.11
C GLN A 784 -54.42 16.78 -31.41
N TYR A 785 -54.02 17.96 -30.93
CA TYR A 785 -54.74 19.22 -31.13
C TYR A 785 -53.76 20.38 -31.33
N GLY A 786 -54.24 21.39 -32.06
CA GLY A 786 -53.47 22.63 -32.23
C GLY A 786 -53.27 23.41 -30.92
N ARG A 787 -52.29 24.30 -30.89
CA ARG A 787 -51.83 25.02 -29.72
C ARG A 787 -52.95 25.77 -28.96
N ASN A 788 -53.81 26.49 -29.64
CA ASN A 788 -54.84 27.34 -29.01
C ASN A 788 -56.14 26.55 -28.72
N THR A 789 -56.02 25.39 -28.09
CA THR A 789 -57.19 24.53 -27.70
C THR A 789 -57.15 24.19 -26.20
N GLN A 790 -58.27 23.70 -25.66
CA GLN A 790 -58.41 23.29 -24.26
C GLN A 790 -57.94 21.84 -24.02
N GLY A 791 -57.66 21.08 -25.10
CA GLY A 791 -57.35 19.66 -25.01
C GLY A 791 -58.55 18.79 -24.63
N VAL A 792 -58.23 17.54 -24.27
CA VAL A 792 -59.18 16.51 -23.83
C VAL A 792 -58.91 16.12 -22.37
N LYS A 793 -59.87 15.41 -21.79
CA LYS A 793 -59.73 14.89 -20.44
C LYS A 793 -58.74 13.68 -20.47
N LEU A 794 -57.62 13.80 -19.81
CA LEU A 794 -56.62 12.75 -19.65
C LEU A 794 -56.88 11.92 -18.39
N MET A 795 -57.41 12.55 -17.34
CA MET A 795 -57.68 11.92 -16.07
C MET A 795 -59.01 12.43 -15.46
N THR A 796 -59.77 11.55 -14.84
CA THR A 796 -60.93 11.93 -14.04
C THR A 796 -60.47 12.08 -12.60
N LEU A 797 -60.65 13.28 -12.05
CA LEU A 797 -60.26 13.63 -10.68
C LEU A 797 -61.47 13.49 -9.74
N ASN A 798 -61.20 13.19 -8.46
CA ASN A 798 -62.15 13.32 -7.39
C ASN A 798 -62.39 14.80 -7.06
N GLU A 799 -63.52 15.12 -6.35
CA GLU A 799 -63.77 16.48 -5.85
C GLU A 799 -62.58 16.94 -5.01
N ASP A 800 -62.06 18.15 -5.27
CA ASP A 800 -60.90 18.82 -4.66
C ASP A 800 -59.52 18.23 -4.96
N ASP A 801 -59.36 17.23 -5.82
CA ASP A 801 -58.05 16.71 -6.23
C ASP A 801 -57.49 17.46 -7.45
N LYS A 802 -56.17 17.52 -7.56
CA LYS A 802 -55.47 18.19 -8.66
C LYS A 802 -54.28 17.35 -9.14
N VAL A 803 -54.01 17.36 -10.43
CA VAL A 803 -52.77 16.79 -10.98
C VAL A 803 -51.63 17.69 -10.58
N VAL A 804 -50.56 17.10 -10.06
CA VAL A 804 -49.38 17.81 -9.56
C VAL A 804 -48.08 17.45 -10.26
N SER A 805 -48.03 16.29 -10.96
CA SER A 805 -46.85 15.83 -11.67
C SER A 805 -47.20 15.13 -12.98
N LEU A 806 -46.32 15.32 -13.96
CA LEU A 806 -46.35 14.69 -15.30
C LEU A 806 -44.98 14.13 -15.60
N ALA A 807 -44.88 12.84 -15.92
CA ALA A 807 -43.65 12.19 -16.34
C ALA A 807 -43.86 11.37 -17.61
N ALA A 808 -42.87 11.33 -18.50
CA ALA A 808 -42.85 10.43 -19.64
C ALA A 808 -41.98 9.22 -19.32
N ILE A 809 -42.42 8.03 -19.72
CA ILE A 809 -41.71 6.77 -19.51
C ILE A 809 -41.49 6.14 -20.89
N HIS A 810 -40.28 5.73 -21.18
CA HIS A 810 -40.01 4.97 -22.39
C HIS A 810 -40.53 3.55 -22.27
N HIS A 811 -41.22 3.06 -23.29
CA HIS A 811 -41.47 1.63 -23.48
C HIS A 811 -40.13 0.97 -23.79
N GLU A 812 -39.72 0.02 -22.97
CA GLU A 812 -38.62 -0.87 -23.34
C GLU A 812 -39.14 -1.78 -24.48
N GLU A 813 -38.72 -1.51 -25.71
CA GLU A 813 -38.68 -2.55 -26.73
C GLU A 813 -37.52 -3.49 -26.47
N ASP A 814 -37.84 -4.79 -26.56
CA ASP A 814 -36.92 -5.90 -26.49
C ASP A 814 -35.64 -5.63 -27.29
N ALA A 815 -34.53 -5.42 -26.59
CA ALA A 815 -33.21 -5.60 -27.19
C ALA A 815 -33.00 -7.12 -27.32
N GLU A 816 -33.12 -7.64 -28.56
CA GLU A 816 -32.64 -8.98 -28.91
C GLU A 816 -31.17 -9.17 -28.68
#